data_306a29fec4b69b59167cad1dbd61e8e9
#
_entry.id   306a29fec4b69b59167cad1dbd61e8e9
#
_cell.length_a   1.000
_cell.length_b   1.000
_cell.length_c   1.000
_cell.angle_alpha   90.00
_cell.angle_beta   90.00
_cell.angle_gamma   90.00
#
_symmetry.space_group_name_H-M   'P 1'
#
loop_
_entity.id
_entity.type
_entity.pdbx_description
1 polymer ?
#
loop_
_entity_poly.entity_id
_entity_poly.type
_entity_poly.pdbx_seq_one_letter_code
_entity_poly.pdbx_strand_id
1 'polypeptide(L)'
;MDLLKDLNEAQRAAVEYIDGPSLVIAGAGSGKTRVLTYKIAYLLSQGMKPWSIMALTFTNKAAREMKERIGKLVGNDLAQHLYMGTFHSIFSRILRAEAEHIGFNNNFTIYDESDSRSLIKAIVKEMGLDDKKYKPAAVHAKISMAKNNLMSAAAYESDAAIFEQNKRAQMPEVGKIFVAYVQRCKQANAMDFDDLLTLTYQLFREHEDIRHKYAARFDYVLVDEYQDTNHVQMSIVMQLCQEKQRVCAVGDDSQSIYSFRGANIDNILNYQRQFQGTRLFKLEQNYRSTQTIVEAANSLIKHNRNQIPKDVFSENAKGEKIQYKPAYSDKEEAAIVAKDVKRIRREDGCQYSDFAILYRTNAQSRSFEEEFRKQGIPYRIYGGLSFYQRKEIKDIIAYFRLVANPDDEEAIKRIINYPARGIGATTVLKIADCAHQNQVSFWEVIGAPERYGLAVNKGTMNKLETFRLLISSFIERAQTTDVYELGDAIIKESGISQDIMSGKDADDLARQENLEEFLSGMSAFVEERREEGRFDELFLQDYLQDVALLTDADSDGDKDEPRVSLMTVHAAKGLEFPTVFVVGLEENIFPSPLSAASLRELEEERRLLYVAITRAEKHCILTNAKNRWRYGKMEFDNPSRFIDEIDGKLIDSQDEAGGSLFGSMSDQPEWARAQRPRRPWEDAEQPRYSSRYQNSKPVASQFVADPKPSLFDDEPETSRTSGRSSVSGRSSLSEGNFKSVRALNAAKRYMETHSSHPASRGTGCSAASVSSSTASSAGSSSCGLQEGMKIEHQRFGRGTVLKIEGTGENTKATVEFVHSGTKQLLLKYAKFTVVD
;
A
#
# COMPACT_ATOMS: atom_id res chain seq x y z
N MET A 1 -1.63 3.10 -47.60
CA MET A 1 -0.75 3.70 -46.60
C MET A 1 0.16 2.63 -46.05
N ASP A 2 1.44 2.86 -45.99
CA ASP A 2 2.36 1.95 -45.30
C ASP A 2 2.13 2.05 -43.79
N LEU A 3 1.34 1.13 -43.25
CA LEU A 3 0.92 1.07 -41.85
C LEU A 3 2.11 1.01 -40.91
N LEU A 4 3.27 0.48 -41.34
CA LEU A 4 4.43 0.21 -40.50
C LEU A 4 5.51 1.30 -40.55
N LYS A 5 5.26 2.36 -41.33
CA LYS A 5 6.23 3.44 -41.55
C LYS A 5 6.75 4.10 -40.27
N ASP A 6 5.87 4.23 -39.28
CA ASP A 6 6.16 4.94 -38.05
C ASP A 6 6.74 4.06 -36.94
N LEU A 7 7.07 2.80 -37.25
CA LEU A 7 7.65 1.84 -36.31
C LEU A 7 9.16 1.72 -36.53
N ASN A 8 9.92 1.62 -35.44
CA ASN A 8 11.32 1.22 -35.51
C ASN A 8 11.43 -0.26 -35.90
N GLU A 9 12.65 -0.72 -36.22
CA GLU A 9 12.90 -2.07 -36.75
C GLU A 9 12.42 -3.15 -35.75
N ALA A 10 12.72 -3.03 -34.45
CA ALA A 10 12.30 -3.98 -33.43
C ALA A 10 10.77 -4.02 -33.25
N GLN A 11 10.11 -2.85 -33.24
CA GLN A 11 8.66 -2.74 -33.18
C GLN A 11 8.01 -3.34 -34.42
N ARG A 12 8.55 -3.07 -35.61
CA ARG A 12 8.07 -3.63 -36.91
C ARG A 12 8.19 -5.14 -36.90
N ALA A 13 9.34 -5.68 -36.52
CA ALA A 13 9.55 -7.14 -36.48
C ALA A 13 8.56 -7.83 -35.51
N ALA A 14 8.26 -7.20 -34.36
CA ALA A 14 7.29 -7.71 -33.39
C ALA A 14 5.85 -7.64 -33.96
N VAL A 15 5.51 -6.61 -34.74
CA VAL A 15 4.18 -6.45 -35.36
C VAL A 15 3.98 -7.43 -36.49
N GLU A 16 4.95 -7.65 -37.35
CA GLU A 16 4.86 -8.52 -38.56
C GLU A 16 4.80 -10.01 -38.21
N TYR A 17 5.36 -10.44 -37.07
CA TYR A 17 5.36 -11.85 -36.67
C TYR A 17 3.98 -12.30 -36.17
N ILE A 18 3.24 -13.08 -36.96
CA ILE A 18 1.85 -13.52 -36.68
C ILE A 18 1.66 -15.04 -36.68
N ASP A 19 2.66 -15.83 -37.04
CA ASP A 19 2.53 -17.26 -37.29
C ASP A 19 2.70 -18.17 -36.06
N GLY A 20 3.00 -17.60 -34.90
CA GLY A 20 3.23 -18.37 -33.67
C GLY A 20 3.20 -17.54 -32.40
N PRO A 21 3.49 -18.16 -31.28
CA PRO A 21 3.54 -17.43 -30.01
C PRO A 21 4.70 -16.44 -30.00
N SER A 22 4.44 -15.26 -29.48
CA SER A 22 5.43 -14.19 -29.35
C SER A 22 5.39 -13.56 -27.96
N LEU A 23 6.57 -13.27 -27.43
CA LEU A 23 6.76 -12.50 -26.22
C LEU A 23 7.50 -11.21 -26.57
N VAL A 24 6.86 -10.08 -26.30
CA VAL A 24 7.45 -8.76 -26.52
C VAL A 24 7.82 -8.18 -25.16
N ILE A 25 9.10 -8.20 -24.84
CA ILE A 25 9.66 -7.58 -23.66
C ILE A 25 9.96 -6.12 -23.99
N ALA A 26 9.26 -5.22 -23.34
CA ALA A 26 9.22 -3.83 -23.70
C ALA A 26 9.55 -2.96 -22.50
N GLY A 27 10.73 -2.36 -22.49
CA GLY A 27 11.16 -1.44 -21.43
C GLY A 27 10.15 -0.31 -21.19
N ALA A 28 10.30 0.39 -20.08
CA ALA A 28 9.50 1.59 -19.82
C ALA A 28 9.63 2.60 -20.98
N GLY A 29 8.51 3.20 -21.41
CA GLY A 29 8.53 4.20 -22.49
C GLY A 29 8.90 3.68 -23.90
N SER A 30 9.00 2.36 -24.12
CA SER A 30 9.40 1.79 -25.42
C SER A 30 8.27 1.58 -26.44
N GLY A 31 7.04 1.98 -26.06
CA GLY A 31 5.89 1.91 -26.96
C GLY A 31 5.15 0.57 -26.94
N LYS A 32 5.04 -0.12 -25.79
CA LYS A 32 4.21 -1.35 -25.60
C LYS A 32 2.85 -1.27 -26.28
N THR A 33 2.06 -0.27 -25.88
CA THR A 33 0.71 -0.05 -26.42
C THR A 33 0.73 0.25 -27.93
N ARG A 34 1.79 0.92 -28.42
CA ARG A 34 1.97 1.18 -29.86
C ARG A 34 2.13 -0.12 -30.63
N VAL A 35 2.99 -1.02 -30.18
CA VAL A 35 3.18 -2.33 -30.82
C VAL A 35 1.88 -3.13 -30.82
N LEU A 36 1.13 -3.16 -29.72
CA LEU A 36 -0.15 -3.87 -29.65
C LEU A 36 -1.18 -3.29 -30.64
N THR A 37 -1.34 -1.97 -30.67
CA THR A 37 -2.32 -1.30 -31.55
C THR A 37 -1.96 -1.49 -33.03
N TYR A 38 -0.68 -1.37 -33.38
CA TYR A 38 -0.22 -1.60 -34.75
C TYR A 38 -0.28 -3.07 -35.17
N LYS A 39 -0.03 -4.00 -34.22
CA LYS A 39 -0.17 -5.42 -34.47
C LYS A 39 -1.63 -5.78 -34.78
N ILE A 40 -2.60 -5.25 -34.01
CA ILE A 40 -4.02 -5.45 -34.29
C ILE A 40 -4.38 -4.87 -35.67
N ALA A 41 -3.92 -3.66 -35.97
CA ALA A 41 -4.14 -3.04 -37.28
C ALA A 41 -3.51 -3.87 -38.42
N TYR A 42 -2.33 -4.44 -38.21
CA TYR A 42 -1.66 -5.32 -39.18
C TYR A 42 -2.44 -6.63 -39.39
N LEU A 43 -2.90 -7.31 -38.31
CA LEU A 43 -3.73 -8.52 -38.40
C LEU A 43 -4.99 -8.26 -39.20
N LEU A 44 -5.66 -7.12 -39.00
CA LEU A 44 -6.82 -6.71 -39.79
C LEU A 44 -6.46 -6.48 -41.28
N SER A 45 -5.30 -5.87 -41.55
CA SER A 45 -4.81 -5.66 -42.93
C SER A 45 -4.46 -6.97 -43.65
N GLN A 46 -4.09 -8.02 -42.91
CA GLN A 46 -3.86 -9.37 -43.43
C GLN A 46 -5.17 -10.14 -43.60
N GLY A 47 -6.34 -9.53 -43.45
CA GLY A 47 -7.65 -10.12 -43.69
C GLY A 47 -8.25 -10.87 -42.49
N MET A 48 -7.64 -10.83 -41.31
CA MET A 48 -8.26 -11.37 -40.10
C MET A 48 -9.53 -10.57 -39.77
N LYS A 49 -10.56 -11.29 -39.33
CA LYS A 49 -11.83 -10.66 -38.98
C LYS A 49 -11.75 -10.00 -37.59
N PRO A 50 -12.31 -8.82 -37.39
CA PRO A 50 -12.22 -8.12 -36.09
C PRO A 50 -12.70 -8.97 -34.91
N TRP A 51 -13.77 -9.74 -35.09
CA TRP A 51 -14.35 -10.60 -34.03
C TRP A 51 -13.57 -11.88 -33.77
N SER A 52 -12.56 -12.19 -34.57
CA SER A 52 -11.63 -13.32 -34.34
C SER A 52 -10.33 -12.88 -33.65
N ILE A 53 -10.17 -11.59 -33.36
CA ILE A 53 -9.02 -11.06 -32.61
C ILE A 53 -9.46 -10.75 -31.18
N MET A 54 -8.85 -11.45 -30.23
CA MET A 54 -9.04 -11.18 -28.79
C MET A 54 -7.88 -10.32 -28.25
N ALA A 55 -8.19 -9.20 -27.60
CA ALA A 55 -7.19 -8.34 -26.94
C ALA A 55 -7.56 -8.10 -25.47
N LEU A 56 -6.69 -8.56 -24.59
CA LEU A 56 -6.87 -8.54 -23.14
C LEU A 56 -5.97 -7.49 -22.50
N THR A 57 -6.53 -6.69 -21.58
CA THR A 57 -5.81 -5.70 -20.80
C THR A 57 -6.30 -5.68 -19.35
N PHE A 58 -5.66 -4.89 -18.46
CA PHE A 58 -6.00 -4.86 -17.03
C PHE A 58 -7.04 -3.81 -16.65
N THR A 59 -7.13 -2.69 -17.37
CA THR A 59 -8.03 -1.59 -17.02
C THR A 59 -8.97 -1.21 -18.16
N ASN A 60 -10.20 -0.83 -17.83
CA ASN A 60 -11.17 -0.35 -18.80
C ASN A 60 -10.69 0.93 -19.50
N LYS A 61 -9.90 1.77 -18.82
CA LYS A 61 -9.29 2.95 -19.41
C LYS A 61 -8.30 2.56 -20.51
N ALA A 62 -7.39 1.63 -20.24
CA ALA A 62 -6.43 1.13 -21.24
C ALA A 62 -7.15 0.48 -22.45
N ALA A 63 -8.19 -0.33 -22.21
CA ALA A 63 -8.98 -0.92 -23.27
C ALA A 63 -9.63 0.14 -24.17
N ARG A 64 -10.20 1.20 -23.59
CA ARG A 64 -10.83 2.30 -24.31
C ARG A 64 -9.83 3.08 -25.14
N GLU A 65 -8.71 3.49 -24.51
CA GLU A 65 -7.65 4.23 -25.19
C GLU A 65 -7.03 3.44 -26.35
N MET A 66 -6.79 2.15 -26.14
CA MET A 66 -6.30 1.26 -27.18
C MET A 66 -7.28 1.18 -28.35
N LYS A 67 -8.58 1.03 -28.06
CA LYS A 67 -9.65 0.97 -29.06
C LYS A 67 -9.74 2.27 -29.87
N GLU A 68 -9.61 3.41 -29.23
CA GLU A 68 -9.58 4.72 -29.91
C GLU A 68 -8.35 4.85 -30.83
N ARG A 69 -7.18 4.42 -30.38
CA ARG A 69 -5.94 4.44 -31.18
C ARG A 69 -6.05 3.52 -32.39
N ILE A 70 -6.63 2.32 -32.23
CA ILE A 70 -6.88 1.40 -33.35
C ILE A 70 -7.88 2.01 -34.32
N GLY A 71 -8.96 2.64 -33.83
CA GLY A 71 -9.95 3.32 -34.65
C GLY A 71 -9.35 4.41 -35.55
N LYS A 72 -8.33 5.12 -35.07
CA LYS A 72 -7.57 6.11 -35.86
C LYS A 72 -6.73 5.47 -36.98
N LEU A 73 -6.28 4.21 -36.79
CA LEU A 73 -5.43 3.49 -37.77
C LEU A 73 -6.25 2.79 -38.84
N VAL A 74 -7.36 2.15 -38.45
CA VAL A 74 -8.10 1.25 -39.37
C VAL A 74 -9.58 1.62 -39.57
N GLY A 75 -10.06 2.67 -38.92
CA GLY A 75 -11.45 3.09 -38.91
C GLY A 75 -12.23 2.58 -37.68
N ASN A 76 -13.15 3.40 -37.21
CA ASN A 76 -13.91 3.13 -35.97
C ASN A 76 -14.82 1.90 -36.13
N ASP A 77 -15.39 1.68 -37.31
CA ASP A 77 -16.28 0.54 -37.58
C ASP A 77 -15.58 -0.80 -37.33
N LEU A 78 -14.35 -0.98 -37.81
CA LEU A 78 -13.58 -2.19 -37.56
C LEU A 78 -13.19 -2.31 -36.10
N ALA A 79 -12.77 -1.21 -35.46
CA ALA A 79 -12.34 -1.21 -34.07
C ALA A 79 -13.49 -1.56 -33.11
N GLN A 80 -14.74 -1.23 -33.41
CA GLN A 80 -15.89 -1.55 -32.56
C GLN A 80 -16.18 -3.06 -32.51
N HIS A 81 -15.87 -3.80 -33.53
CA HIS A 81 -16.14 -5.25 -33.64
C HIS A 81 -15.02 -6.13 -33.06
N LEU A 82 -13.91 -5.53 -32.58
CA LEU A 82 -12.84 -6.28 -31.92
C LEU A 82 -13.33 -6.85 -30.57
N TYR A 83 -12.89 -8.08 -30.28
CA TYR A 83 -13.17 -8.71 -28.99
C TYR A 83 -12.14 -8.22 -27.94
N MET A 84 -12.27 -6.96 -27.55
CA MET A 84 -11.30 -6.25 -26.73
C MET A 84 -11.93 -5.79 -25.40
N GLY A 85 -11.18 -5.95 -24.30
CA GLY A 85 -11.58 -5.52 -22.97
C GLY A 85 -10.64 -6.00 -21.88
N THR A 86 -11.06 -5.82 -20.63
CA THR A 86 -10.36 -6.43 -19.50
C THR A 86 -10.65 -7.94 -19.44
N PHE A 87 -9.76 -8.70 -18.80
CA PHE A 87 -9.98 -10.13 -18.54
C PHE A 87 -11.40 -10.39 -18.01
N HIS A 88 -11.79 -9.70 -16.92
CA HIS A 88 -13.11 -9.86 -16.32
C HIS A 88 -14.26 -9.53 -17.28
N SER A 89 -14.15 -8.44 -18.03
CA SER A 89 -15.22 -8.05 -18.96
C SER A 89 -15.40 -9.02 -20.13
N ILE A 90 -14.31 -9.59 -20.62
CA ILE A 90 -14.33 -10.56 -21.71
C ILE A 90 -14.89 -11.89 -21.22
N PHE A 91 -14.38 -12.40 -20.09
CA PHE A 91 -14.79 -13.71 -19.59
C PHE A 91 -16.18 -13.70 -18.95
N SER A 92 -16.63 -12.60 -18.36
CA SER A 92 -18.03 -12.48 -17.95
C SER A 92 -19.02 -12.59 -19.13
N ARG A 93 -18.65 -12.09 -20.33
CA ARG A 93 -19.48 -12.26 -21.53
C ARG A 93 -19.52 -13.72 -22.01
N ILE A 94 -18.40 -14.43 -21.91
CA ILE A 94 -18.34 -15.86 -22.23
C ILE A 94 -19.19 -16.64 -21.24
N LEU A 95 -19.01 -16.39 -19.93
CA LEU A 95 -19.79 -17.07 -18.89
C LEU A 95 -21.30 -16.82 -19.04
N ARG A 96 -21.73 -15.61 -19.41
CA ARG A 96 -23.15 -15.37 -19.68
C ARG A 96 -23.70 -16.19 -20.83
N ALA A 97 -22.90 -16.42 -21.87
CA ALA A 97 -23.31 -17.24 -23.01
C ALA A 97 -23.36 -18.74 -22.70
N GLU A 98 -22.54 -19.20 -21.74
CA GLU A 98 -22.36 -20.63 -21.41
C GLU A 98 -22.75 -20.97 -19.95
N ALA A 99 -23.47 -20.08 -19.27
CA ALA A 99 -23.76 -20.19 -17.82
C ALA A 99 -24.39 -21.52 -17.41
N GLU A 100 -25.26 -22.06 -18.25
CA GLU A 100 -26.01 -23.32 -17.99
C GLU A 100 -25.07 -24.53 -17.82
N HIS A 101 -23.95 -24.55 -18.53
CA HIS A 101 -22.97 -25.63 -18.46
C HIS A 101 -22.25 -25.71 -17.10
N ILE A 102 -22.18 -24.60 -16.37
CA ILE A 102 -21.58 -24.53 -15.03
C ILE A 102 -22.63 -24.42 -13.91
N GLY A 103 -23.91 -24.63 -14.26
CA GLY A 103 -25.05 -24.65 -13.32
C GLY A 103 -25.43 -23.26 -12.80
N PHE A 104 -25.30 -22.21 -13.60
CA PHE A 104 -25.79 -20.86 -13.37
C PHE A 104 -26.78 -20.45 -14.48
N ASN A 105 -27.62 -19.48 -14.18
CA ASN A 105 -28.43 -18.84 -15.21
C ASN A 105 -27.63 -17.69 -15.86
N ASN A 106 -27.95 -17.38 -17.11
CA ASN A 106 -27.27 -16.36 -17.89
C ASN A 106 -27.37 -14.92 -17.31
N ASN A 107 -28.34 -14.69 -16.41
CA ASN A 107 -28.62 -13.44 -15.72
C ASN A 107 -27.96 -13.35 -14.32
N PHE A 108 -26.91 -14.14 -14.08
CA PHE A 108 -26.21 -14.11 -12.78
C PHE A 108 -25.78 -12.70 -12.38
N THR A 109 -25.83 -12.42 -11.08
CA THR A 109 -25.35 -11.18 -10.48
C THR A 109 -23.85 -11.23 -10.27
N ILE A 110 -23.14 -10.13 -10.50
CA ILE A 110 -21.72 -10.00 -10.17
C ILE A 110 -21.63 -9.26 -8.82
N TYR A 111 -21.16 -9.96 -7.80
CA TYR A 111 -20.93 -9.38 -6.48
C TYR A 111 -19.64 -8.57 -6.48
N ASP A 112 -19.74 -7.36 -5.93
CA ASP A 112 -18.57 -6.57 -5.62
C ASP A 112 -17.94 -7.03 -4.28
N GLU A 113 -16.85 -6.37 -3.90
CA GLU A 113 -16.16 -6.69 -2.65
C GLU A 113 -17.04 -6.44 -1.41
N SER A 114 -17.90 -5.42 -1.45
CA SER A 114 -18.84 -5.11 -0.36
C SER A 114 -19.89 -6.20 -0.21
N ASP A 115 -20.45 -6.68 -1.32
CA ASP A 115 -21.43 -7.76 -1.35
C ASP A 115 -20.81 -9.06 -0.83
N SER A 116 -19.61 -9.39 -1.30
CA SER A 116 -18.85 -10.58 -0.88
C SER A 116 -18.54 -10.55 0.62
N ARG A 117 -18.04 -9.42 1.13
CA ARG A 117 -17.79 -9.23 2.57
C ARG A 117 -19.08 -9.32 3.41
N SER A 118 -20.20 -8.78 2.90
CA SER A 118 -21.51 -8.85 3.57
C SER A 118 -22.01 -10.27 3.66
N LEU A 119 -21.87 -11.06 2.59
CA LEU A 119 -22.23 -12.49 2.59
C LEU A 119 -21.36 -13.29 3.56
N ILE A 120 -20.04 -13.07 3.57
CA ILE A 120 -19.13 -13.71 4.54
C ILE A 120 -19.53 -13.37 5.98
N LYS A 121 -19.86 -12.10 6.25
CA LYS A 121 -20.33 -11.67 7.58
C LYS A 121 -21.60 -12.41 8.01
N ALA A 122 -22.54 -12.61 7.10
CA ALA A 122 -23.74 -13.38 7.37
C ALA A 122 -23.41 -14.85 7.70
N ILE A 123 -22.54 -15.49 6.92
CA ILE A 123 -22.08 -16.87 7.13
C ILE A 123 -21.39 -17.02 8.49
N VAL A 124 -20.46 -16.13 8.82
CA VAL A 124 -19.74 -16.13 10.11
C VAL A 124 -20.73 -16.05 11.27
N LYS A 125 -21.74 -15.19 11.18
CA LYS A 125 -22.79 -15.05 12.20
C LYS A 125 -23.65 -16.29 12.33
N GLU A 126 -24.07 -16.91 11.23
CA GLU A 126 -24.89 -18.13 11.21
C GLU A 126 -24.14 -19.33 11.76
N MET A 127 -22.85 -19.45 11.50
CA MET A 127 -21.98 -20.47 12.07
C MET A 127 -21.67 -20.25 13.56
N GLY A 128 -22.14 -19.16 14.16
CA GLY A 128 -21.88 -18.79 15.56
C GLY A 128 -20.43 -18.47 15.86
N LEU A 129 -19.67 -18.06 14.85
CA LEU A 129 -18.26 -17.71 14.97
C LEU A 129 -18.08 -16.27 15.46
N ASP A 130 -16.94 -16.00 16.10
CA ASP A 130 -16.57 -14.68 16.61
C ASP A 130 -16.20 -13.73 15.43
N ASP A 131 -17.02 -12.72 15.18
CA ASP A 131 -16.86 -11.75 14.10
C ASP A 131 -15.58 -10.89 14.23
N LYS A 132 -15.02 -10.79 15.44
CA LYS A 132 -13.73 -10.11 15.67
C LYS A 132 -12.54 -10.95 15.22
N LYS A 133 -12.65 -12.27 15.28
CA LYS A 133 -11.62 -13.21 14.81
C LYS A 133 -11.77 -13.45 13.31
N TYR A 134 -12.98 -13.72 12.84
CA TYR A 134 -13.29 -13.97 11.44
C TYR A 134 -13.75 -12.70 10.76
N LYS A 135 -12.87 -11.68 10.69
CA LYS A 135 -13.18 -10.43 10.00
C LYS A 135 -13.49 -10.72 8.53
N PRO A 136 -14.62 -10.23 8.00
CA PRO A 136 -15.04 -10.50 6.62
C PRO A 136 -13.96 -10.19 5.57
N ALA A 137 -13.23 -9.09 5.73
CA ALA A 137 -12.15 -8.71 4.82
C ALA A 137 -11.00 -9.73 4.82
N ALA A 138 -10.56 -10.18 6.00
CA ALA A 138 -9.46 -11.15 6.13
C ALA A 138 -9.86 -12.54 5.61
N VAL A 139 -11.10 -12.95 5.82
CA VAL A 139 -11.65 -14.21 5.28
C VAL A 139 -11.77 -14.11 3.76
N HIS A 140 -12.29 -13.00 3.23
CA HIS A 140 -12.40 -12.74 1.80
C HIS A 140 -11.04 -12.78 1.11
N ALA A 141 -10.02 -12.14 1.66
CA ALA A 141 -8.66 -12.16 1.12
C ALA A 141 -8.09 -13.59 0.99
N LYS A 142 -8.35 -14.47 1.98
CA LYS A 142 -7.93 -15.88 1.93
C LYS A 142 -8.69 -16.66 0.86
N ILE A 143 -9.99 -16.44 0.72
CA ILE A 143 -10.83 -17.06 -0.32
C ILE A 143 -10.36 -16.60 -1.71
N SER A 144 -10.17 -15.30 -1.90
CA SER A 144 -9.67 -14.72 -3.15
C SER A 144 -8.31 -15.30 -3.54
N MET A 145 -7.37 -15.38 -2.59
CA MET A 145 -6.05 -15.97 -2.82
C MET A 145 -6.17 -17.46 -3.23
N ALA A 146 -7.05 -18.24 -2.59
CA ALA A 146 -7.27 -19.63 -2.95
C ALA A 146 -7.84 -19.74 -4.38
N LYS A 147 -8.86 -18.97 -4.72
CA LYS A 147 -9.43 -18.90 -6.07
C LYS A 147 -8.36 -18.53 -7.11
N ASN A 148 -7.57 -17.50 -6.86
CA ASN A 148 -6.50 -17.06 -7.76
C ASN A 148 -5.38 -18.09 -7.96
N ASN A 149 -5.25 -19.06 -7.04
CA ASN A 149 -4.37 -20.22 -7.16
C ASN A 149 -5.06 -21.49 -7.67
N LEU A 150 -6.29 -21.38 -8.21
CA LEU A 150 -7.10 -22.48 -8.73
C LEU A 150 -7.41 -23.58 -7.68
N MET A 151 -7.47 -23.19 -6.41
CA MET A 151 -7.81 -24.08 -5.32
C MET A 151 -9.32 -24.04 -5.06
N SER A 152 -9.99 -25.16 -5.21
CA SER A 152 -11.42 -25.29 -4.92
C SER A 152 -11.67 -25.19 -3.40
N ALA A 153 -12.91 -24.85 -3.01
CA ALA A 153 -13.30 -24.76 -1.60
C ALA A 153 -13.12 -26.11 -0.88
N ALA A 154 -13.42 -27.23 -1.54
CA ALA A 154 -13.23 -28.57 -1.00
C ALA A 154 -11.74 -28.92 -0.81
N ALA A 155 -10.89 -28.58 -1.78
CA ALA A 155 -9.45 -28.78 -1.68
C ALA A 155 -8.84 -27.92 -0.55
N TYR A 156 -9.29 -26.67 -0.43
CA TYR A 156 -8.86 -25.76 0.64
C TYR A 156 -9.24 -26.27 2.04
N GLU A 157 -10.46 -26.80 2.19
CA GLU A 157 -10.94 -27.35 3.47
C GLU A 157 -10.19 -28.62 3.86
N SER A 158 -9.83 -29.48 2.90
CA SER A 158 -9.15 -30.75 3.13
C SER A 158 -7.63 -30.64 3.29
N ASP A 159 -7.02 -29.50 2.96
CA ASP A 159 -5.57 -29.30 3.05
C ASP A 159 -5.11 -29.08 4.50
N ALA A 160 -4.37 -30.06 5.03
CA ALA A 160 -3.87 -30.04 6.40
C ALA A 160 -2.87 -28.88 6.67
N ALA A 161 -2.07 -28.49 5.68
CA ALA A 161 -1.10 -27.39 5.83
C ALA A 161 -1.80 -26.04 5.93
N ILE A 162 -2.82 -25.83 5.10
CA ILE A 162 -3.67 -24.64 5.13
C ILE A 162 -4.48 -24.59 6.44
N PHE A 163 -5.02 -25.72 6.87
CA PHE A 163 -5.72 -25.79 8.15
C PHE A 163 -4.82 -25.37 9.32
N GLU A 164 -3.59 -25.92 9.41
CA GLU A 164 -2.66 -25.53 10.46
C GLU A 164 -2.22 -24.05 10.35
N GLN A 165 -2.07 -23.51 9.14
CA GLN A 165 -1.82 -22.09 8.93
C GLN A 165 -2.99 -21.23 9.41
N ASN A 166 -4.23 -21.60 9.07
CA ASN A 166 -5.42 -20.92 9.53
C ASN A 166 -5.58 -21.00 11.05
N LYS A 167 -5.27 -22.15 11.65
CA LYS A 167 -5.29 -22.36 13.09
C LYS A 167 -4.27 -21.46 13.82
N ARG A 168 -3.04 -21.31 13.28
CA ARG A 168 -2.06 -20.34 13.79
C ARG A 168 -2.56 -18.91 13.70
N ALA A 169 -3.30 -18.58 12.64
CA ALA A 169 -3.97 -17.29 12.47
C ALA A 169 -5.25 -17.14 13.31
N GLN A 170 -5.57 -18.12 14.19
CA GLN A 170 -6.78 -18.18 15.01
C GLN A 170 -8.11 -18.23 14.22
N MET A 171 -8.08 -18.67 12.97
CA MET A 171 -9.23 -18.79 12.07
C MET A 171 -9.31 -20.19 11.43
N PRO A 172 -9.41 -21.31 12.20
CA PRO A 172 -9.41 -22.66 11.65
C PRO A 172 -10.59 -22.97 10.72
N GLU A 173 -11.73 -22.28 10.88
CA GLU A 173 -12.98 -22.56 10.16
C GLU A 173 -13.08 -21.87 8.79
N VAL A 174 -12.02 -21.22 8.30
CA VAL A 174 -12.04 -20.52 6.99
C VAL A 174 -12.42 -21.47 5.85
N GLY A 175 -11.97 -22.73 5.87
CA GLY A 175 -12.34 -23.72 4.87
C GLY A 175 -13.86 -23.94 4.80
N LYS A 176 -14.51 -24.14 5.95
CA LYS A 176 -15.97 -24.28 6.01
C LYS A 176 -16.72 -23.01 5.59
N ILE A 177 -16.19 -21.84 5.95
CA ILE A 177 -16.76 -20.57 5.49
C ILE A 177 -16.65 -20.48 3.97
N PHE A 178 -15.53 -20.89 3.38
CA PHE A 178 -15.32 -20.88 1.94
C PHE A 178 -16.32 -21.82 1.23
N VAL A 179 -16.51 -23.03 1.71
CA VAL A 179 -17.52 -23.97 1.18
C VAL A 179 -18.92 -23.37 1.24
N ALA A 180 -19.31 -22.81 2.41
CA ALA A 180 -20.61 -22.17 2.58
C ALA A 180 -20.77 -20.94 1.65
N TYR A 181 -19.70 -20.14 1.46
CA TYR A 181 -19.68 -18.97 0.58
C TYR A 181 -19.96 -19.37 -0.88
N VAL A 182 -19.25 -20.36 -1.41
CA VAL A 182 -19.46 -20.86 -2.78
C VAL A 182 -20.88 -21.39 -2.97
N GLN A 183 -21.39 -22.16 -2.00
CA GLN A 183 -22.75 -22.67 -2.05
C GLN A 183 -23.81 -21.55 -2.06
N ARG A 184 -23.61 -20.52 -1.24
CA ARG A 184 -24.49 -19.35 -1.19
C ARG A 184 -24.45 -18.53 -2.45
N CYS A 185 -23.29 -18.29 -3.02
CA CYS A 185 -23.13 -17.62 -4.32
C CYS A 185 -23.90 -18.41 -5.40
N LYS A 186 -23.74 -19.73 -5.45
CA LYS A 186 -24.45 -20.58 -6.41
C LYS A 186 -25.98 -20.54 -6.20
N GLN A 187 -26.47 -20.62 -4.96
CA GLN A 187 -27.89 -20.51 -4.63
C GLN A 187 -28.50 -19.16 -5.04
N ALA A 188 -27.74 -18.08 -4.86
CA ALA A 188 -28.14 -16.73 -5.22
C ALA A 188 -27.97 -16.42 -6.73
N ASN A 189 -27.53 -17.38 -7.55
CA ASN A 189 -27.13 -17.16 -8.92
C ASN A 189 -26.19 -15.96 -9.04
N ALA A 190 -25.14 -15.90 -8.20
CA ALA A 190 -24.19 -14.82 -8.13
C ALA A 190 -22.75 -15.32 -8.25
N MET A 191 -21.90 -14.52 -8.82
CA MET A 191 -20.46 -14.74 -8.97
C MET A 191 -19.72 -13.52 -8.43
N ASP A 192 -18.63 -13.69 -7.69
CA ASP A 192 -17.72 -12.59 -7.40
C ASP A 192 -16.73 -12.36 -8.55
N PHE A 193 -15.86 -11.34 -8.42
CA PHE A 193 -14.87 -11.05 -9.46
C PHE A 193 -13.89 -12.20 -9.71
N ASP A 194 -13.47 -12.92 -8.66
CA ASP A 194 -12.58 -14.07 -8.82
C ASP A 194 -13.30 -15.23 -9.53
N ASP A 195 -14.61 -15.42 -9.28
CA ASP A 195 -15.42 -16.45 -9.94
C ASP A 195 -15.49 -16.23 -11.45
N LEU A 196 -15.50 -14.99 -11.93
CA LEU A 196 -15.51 -14.72 -13.37
C LEU A 196 -14.31 -15.35 -14.09
N LEU A 197 -13.19 -15.47 -13.40
CA LEU A 197 -11.98 -16.10 -13.94
C LEU A 197 -11.94 -17.60 -13.64
N THR A 198 -12.17 -17.99 -12.38
CA THR A 198 -12.05 -19.40 -11.97
C THR A 198 -13.09 -20.28 -12.62
N LEU A 199 -14.33 -19.81 -12.74
CA LEU A 199 -15.40 -20.54 -13.42
C LEU A 199 -15.19 -20.57 -14.96
N THR A 200 -14.57 -19.55 -15.55
CA THR A 200 -14.16 -19.63 -16.95
C THR A 200 -13.09 -20.69 -17.16
N TYR A 201 -12.09 -20.74 -16.28
CA TYR A 201 -11.07 -21.79 -16.33
C TYR A 201 -11.70 -23.17 -16.18
N GLN A 202 -12.62 -23.34 -15.22
CA GLN A 202 -13.34 -24.59 -14.97
C GLN A 202 -14.19 -25.00 -16.18
N LEU A 203 -14.96 -24.06 -16.76
CA LEU A 203 -15.77 -24.28 -17.96
C LEU A 203 -14.91 -24.83 -19.11
N PHE A 204 -13.78 -24.24 -19.39
CA PHE A 204 -12.90 -24.67 -20.48
C PHE A 204 -12.19 -26.00 -20.19
N ARG A 205 -11.99 -26.33 -18.92
CA ARG A 205 -11.41 -27.60 -18.49
C ARG A 205 -12.40 -28.76 -18.57
N GLU A 206 -13.64 -28.52 -18.10
CA GLU A 206 -14.68 -29.57 -17.97
C GLU A 206 -15.48 -29.77 -19.27
N HIS A 207 -15.59 -28.72 -20.11
CA HIS A 207 -16.34 -28.72 -21.37
C HIS A 207 -15.41 -28.45 -22.56
N GLU A 208 -14.82 -29.53 -23.07
CA GLU A 208 -13.85 -29.46 -24.17
C GLU A 208 -14.46 -28.90 -25.45
N ASP A 209 -15.72 -29.24 -25.73
CA ASP A 209 -16.48 -28.72 -26.88
C ASP A 209 -16.64 -27.20 -26.83
N ILE A 210 -16.89 -26.63 -25.64
CA ILE A 210 -16.96 -25.17 -25.40
C ILE A 210 -15.57 -24.54 -25.55
N ARG A 211 -14.55 -25.16 -24.97
CA ARG A 211 -13.16 -24.70 -25.17
C ARG A 211 -12.79 -24.67 -26.64
N HIS A 212 -13.06 -25.71 -27.40
CA HIS A 212 -12.83 -25.79 -28.84
C HIS A 212 -13.63 -24.72 -29.62
N LYS A 213 -14.89 -24.49 -29.25
CA LYS A 213 -15.73 -23.43 -29.84
C LYS A 213 -15.04 -22.06 -29.75
N TYR A 214 -14.50 -21.68 -28.58
CA TYR A 214 -13.83 -20.41 -28.41
C TYR A 214 -12.41 -20.40 -28.97
N ALA A 215 -11.64 -21.48 -28.86
CA ALA A 215 -10.33 -21.64 -29.50
C ALA A 215 -10.44 -21.55 -31.03
N ALA A 216 -11.48 -22.14 -31.62
CA ALA A 216 -11.75 -22.03 -33.06
C ALA A 216 -12.17 -20.60 -33.46
N ARG A 217 -12.94 -19.92 -32.62
CA ARG A 217 -13.40 -18.55 -32.86
C ARG A 217 -12.27 -17.53 -32.93
N PHE A 218 -11.29 -17.61 -32.00
CA PHE A 218 -10.23 -16.63 -31.93
C PHE A 218 -9.01 -17.08 -32.72
N ASP A 219 -8.69 -16.32 -33.77
CA ASP A 219 -7.53 -16.57 -34.61
C ASP A 219 -6.25 -16.04 -34.04
N TYR A 220 -6.35 -15.01 -33.20
CA TYR A 220 -5.22 -14.38 -32.53
C TYR A 220 -5.61 -13.83 -31.14
N VAL A 221 -4.76 -14.06 -30.15
CA VAL A 221 -4.92 -13.55 -28.78
C VAL A 221 -3.76 -12.61 -28.45
N LEU A 222 -4.08 -11.41 -27.96
CA LEU A 222 -3.10 -10.43 -27.50
C LEU A 222 -3.34 -10.15 -26.02
N VAL A 223 -2.27 -10.09 -25.26
CA VAL A 223 -2.32 -9.79 -23.82
C VAL A 223 -1.35 -8.66 -23.51
N ASP A 224 -1.88 -7.56 -22.98
CA ASP A 224 -1.09 -6.42 -22.49
C ASP A 224 -0.71 -6.60 -21.02
N GLU A 225 0.38 -5.97 -20.59
CA GLU A 225 0.89 -6.00 -19.20
C GLU A 225 0.99 -7.44 -18.66
N TYR A 226 1.49 -8.38 -19.46
CA TYR A 226 1.47 -9.81 -19.14
C TYR A 226 2.15 -10.16 -17.81
N GLN A 227 3.10 -9.35 -17.33
CA GLN A 227 3.78 -9.52 -16.05
C GLN A 227 2.85 -9.35 -14.83
N ASP A 228 1.67 -8.76 -15.02
CA ASP A 228 0.69 -8.55 -13.94
C ASP A 228 -0.40 -9.63 -13.91
N THR A 229 -0.31 -10.64 -14.79
CA THR A 229 -1.27 -11.75 -14.82
C THR A 229 -1.12 -12.65 -13.59
N ASN A 230 -2.26 -13.13 -13.08
CA ASN A 230 -2.28 -14.18 -12.09
C ASN A 230 -2.27 -15.58 -12.73
N HIS A 231 -2.22 -16.61 -11.90
CA HIS A 231 -2.15 -17.99 -12.39
C HIS A 231 -3.41 -18.41 -13.18
N VAL A 232 -4.59 -17.96 -12.76
CA VAL A 232 -5.86 -18.26 -13.43
C VAL A 232 -5.90 -17.64 -14.82
N GLN A 233 -5.57 -16.35 -14.93
CA GLN A 233 -5.55 -15.61 -16.20
C GLN A 233 -4.61 -16.27 -17.22
N MET A 234 -3.41 -16.60 -16.77
CA MET A 234 -2.44 -17.31 -17.60
C MET A 234 -2.98 -18.67 -18.06
N SER A 235 -3.58 -19.44 -17.14
CA SER A 235 -4.13 -20.76 -17.45
C SER A 235 -5.28 -20.71 -18.47
N ILE A 236 -6.15 -19.69 -18.39
CA ILE A 236 -7.22 -19.49 -19.38
C ILE A 236 -6.63 -19.18 -20.78
N VAL A 237 -5.63 -18.29 -20.83
CA VAL A 237 -4.96 -17.96 -22.11
C VAL A 237 -4.30 -19.19 -22.71
N MET A 238 -3.66 -20.03 -21.90
CA MET A 238 -3.08 -21.29 -22.37
C MET A 238 -4.13 -22.23 -22.95
N GLN A 239 -5.26 -22.42 -22.29
CA GLN A 239 -6.36 -23.28 -22.78
C GLN A 239 -6.93 -22.77 -24.11
N LEU A 240 -7.12 -21.46 -24.26
CA LEU A 240 -7.62 -20.85 -25.51
C LEU A 240 -6.63 -20.95 -26.66
N CYS A 241 -5.34 -20.87 -26.37
CA CYS A 241 -4.30 -20.85 -27.41
C CYS A 241 -3.68 -22.22 -27.72
N GLN A 242 -4.12 -23.29 -27.04
CA GLN A 242 -3.50 -24.61 -27.11
C GLN A 242 -3.40 -25.15 -28.52
N GLU A 243 -4.40 -24.92 -29.37
CA GLU A 243 -4.47 -25.49 -30.73
C GLU A 243 -3.73 -24.63 -31.76
N LYS A 244 -4.01 -23.31 -31.77
CA LYS A 244 -3.49 -22.40 -32.81
C LYS A 244 -2.14 -21.81 -32.43
N GLN A 245 -1.82 -21.72 -31.15
CA GLN A 245 -0.62 -21.11 -30.59
C GLN A 245 -0.32 -19.70 -31.15
N ARG A 246 -1.34 -18.98 -31.60
CA ARG A 246 -1.25 -17.61 -32.11
C ARG A 246 -1.55 -16.64 -30.99
N VAL A 247 -0.55 -16.39 -30.17
CA VAL A 247 -0.64 -15.51 -28.97
C VAL A 247 0.52 -14.54 -28.92
N CYS A 248 0.23 -13.29 -28.60
CA CYS A 248 1.24 -12.26 -28.35
C CYS A 248 1.07 -11.71 -26.94
N ALA A 249 2.02 -11.99 -26.08
CA ALA A 249 2.15 -11.36 -24.77
C ALA A 249 3.10 -10.16 -24.86
N VAL A 250 2.66 -9.03 -24.35
CA VAL A 250 3.49 -7.82 -24.23
C VAL A 250 3.60 -7.45 -22.76
N GLY A 251 4.79 -7.16 -22.30
CA GLY A 251 5.01 -6.82 -20.90
C GLY A 251 6.42 -6.34 -20.61
N ASP A 252 6.62 -5.99 -19.35
CA ASP A 252 7.91 -5.62 -18.76
C ASP A 252 8.03 -6.25 -17.39
N ASP A 253 8.87 -7.26 -17.26
CA ASP A 253 9.13 -7.93 -15.99
C ASP A 253 9.63 -6.95 -14.91
N SER A 254 10.34 -5.91 -15.32
CA SER A 254 10.80 -4.83 -14.42
C SER A 254 9.67 -3.91 -13.91
N GLN A 255 8.45 -4.07 -14.44
CA GLN A 255 7.25 -3.35 -13.99
C GLN A 255 6.22 -4.24 -13.29
N SER A 256 6.60 -5.47 -12.90
CA SER A 256 5.73 -6.36 -12.10
C SER A 256 5.71 -5.91 -10.64
N ILE A 257 4.62 -5.24 -10.24
CA ILE A 257 4.45 -4.60 -8.92
C ILE A 257 3.10 -4.87 -8.24
N TYR A 258 2.37 -5.90 -8.69
CA TYR A 258 1.04 -6.23 -8.17
C TYR A 258 0.95 -7.64 -7.58
N SER A 259 2.04 -8.17 -6.98
CA SER A 259 2.02 -9.48 -6.34
C SER A 259 1.01 -9.55 -5.18
N PHE A 260 0.82 -8.44 -4.46
CA PHE A 260 -0.17 -8.31 -3.38
C PHE A 260 -1.63 -8.44 -3.89
N ARG A 261 -1.86 -8.34 -5.21
CA ARG A 261 -3.14 -8.61 -5.90
C ARG A 261 -3.16 -9.95 -6.63
N GLY A 262 -2.21 -10.83 -6.34
CA GLY A 262 -2.11 -12.17 -6.93
C GLY A 262 -1.37 -12.23 -8.27
N ALA A 263 -0.79 -11.13 -8.75
CA ALA A 263 0.07 -11.18 -9.94
C ALA A 263 1.29 -12.08 -9.70
N ASN A 264 1.68 -12.82 -10.74
CA ASN A 264 2.82 -13.73 -10.65
C ASN A 264 3.82 -13.45 -11.77
N ILE A 265 4.95 -12.87 -11.42
CA ILE A 265 6.03 -12.56 -12.36
C ILE A 265 6.55 -13.82 -13.08
N ASP A 266 6.43 -15.01 -12.45
CA ASP A 266 6.86 -16.27 -13.08
C ASP A 266 6.10 -16.56 -14.38
N ASN A 267 4.92 -15.99 -14.58
CA ASN A 267 4.16 -16.12 -15.83
C ASN A 267 4.93 -15.55 -17.01
N ILE A 268 5.51 -14.37 -16.90
CA ILE A 268 6.29 -13.76 -17.98
C ILE A 268 7.69 -14.38 -18.08
N LEU A 269 8.33 -14.69 -16.96
CA LEU A 269 9.68 -15.29 -16.92
C LEU A 269 9.69 -16.69 -17.53
N ASN A 270 8.62 -17.46 -17.37
CA ASN A 270 8.49 -18.82 -17.91
C ASN A 270 7.64 -18.91 -19.19
N TYR A 271 7.27 -17.79 -19.81
CA TYR A 271 6.40 -17.78 -21.00
C TYR A 271 6.91 -18.69 -22.13
N GLN A 272 8.21 -18.66 -22.44
CA GLN A 272 8.82 -19.51 -23.48
C GLN A 272 8.74 -21.00 -23.18
N ARG A 273 8.61 -21.39 -21.90
CA ARG A 273 8.42 -22.80 -21.50
C ARG A 273 6.96 -23.21 -21.62
N GLN A 274 6.04 -22.27 -21.39
CA GLN A 274 4.59 -22.48 -21.48
C GLN A 274 4.12 -22.55 -22.93
N PHE A 275 4.64 -21.67 -23.79
CA PHE A 275 4.36 -21.63 -25.22
C PHE A 275 5.61 -22.01 -26.02
N GLN A 276 5.67 -23.29 -26.45
CA GLN A 276 6.82 -23.79 -27.23
C GLN A 276 6.94 -23.07 -28.58
N GLY A 277 8.14 -22.81 -29.02
CA GLY A 277 8.39 -22.07 -30.26
C GLY A 277 8.19 -20.56 -30.16
N THR A 278 8.04 -20.01 -28.95
CA THR A 278 7.91 -18.57 -28.73
C THR A 278 9.07 -17.79 -29.31
N ARG A 279 8.78 -16.81 -30.15
CA ARG A 279 9.75 -15.81 -30.59
C ARG A 279 9.78 -14.63 -29.60
N LEU A 280 10.99 -14.33 -29.11
CA LEU A 280 11.24 -13.21 -28.21
C LEU A 280 11.61 -11.97 -29.00
N PHE A 281 10.93 -10.86 -28.71
CA PHE A 281 11.23 -9.52 -29.23
C PHE A 281 11.55 -8.61 -28.04
N LYS A 282 12.58 -7.78 -28.19
CA LYS A 282 12.95 -6.80 -27.17
C LYS A 282 12.78 -5.39 -27.75
N LEU A 283 12.02 -4.58 -27.04
CA LEU A 283 11.86 -3.15 -27.34
C LEU A 283 12.69 -2.37 -26.32
N GLU A 284 13.90 -2.02 -26.71
CA GLU A 284 14.90 -1.44 -25.83
C GLU A 284 15.02 0.09 -25.97
N GLN A 285 14.50 0.68 -27.05
CA GLN A 285 14.51 2.13 -27.26
C GLN A 285 13.39 2.82 -26.47
N ASN A 286 13.77 3.67 -25.53
CA ASN A 286 12.86 4.52 -24.74
C ASN A 286 12.64 5.85 -25.47
N TYR A 287 11.37 6.25 -25.63
CA TYR A 287 10.95 7.50 -26.27
C TYR A 287 10.43 8.56 -25.28
N ARG A 288 10.38 8.21 -23.98
CA ARG A 288 9.82 9.07 -22.96
C ARG A 288 10.86 9.94 -22.29
N SER A 289 11.86 9.31 -21.70
CA SER A 289 12.76 9.92 -20.72
C SER A 289 14.08 10.35 -21.34
N THR A 290 14.78 11.26 -20.68
CA THR A 290 16.17 11.59 -20.98
C THR A 290 17.10 10.40 -20.77
N GLN A 291 18.29 10.43 -21.40
CA GLN A 291 19.28 9.33 -21.29
C GLN A 291 19.67 9.07 -19.84
N THR A 292 19.94 10.11 -19.06
CA THR A 292 20.34 9.98 -17.65
C THR A 292 19.30 9.26 -16.80
N ILE A 293 18.02 9.56 -16.99
CA ILE A 293 16.92 8.88 -16.25
C ILE A 293 16.87 7.40 -16.61
N VAL A 294 17.02 7.06 -17.90
CA VAL A 294 17.01 5.67 -18.38
C VAL A 294 18.22 4.90 -17.85
N GLU A 295 19.41 5.48 -17.91
CA GLU A 295 20.64 4.88 -17.39
C GLU A 295 20.56 4.61 -15.87
N ALA A 296 20.00 5.58 -15.12
CA ALA A 296 19.80 5.42 -13.68
C ALA A 296 18.78 4.31 -13.34
N ALA A 297 17.67 4.25 -14.05
CA ALA A 297 16.70 3.18 -13.88
C ALA A 297 17.31 1.80 -14.24
N ASN A 298 18.12 1.72 -15.29
CA ASN A 298 18.83 0.50 -15.65
C ASN A 298 19.85 0.09 -14.56
N SER A 299 20.61 1.03 -13.99
CA SER A 299 21.58 0.72 -12.94
C SER A 299 20.90 0.13 -11.71
N LEU A 300 19.76 0.68 -11.31
CA LEU A 300 18.94 0.19 -10.20
C LEU A 300 18.42 -1.23 -10.47
N ILE A 301 17.75 -1.45 -11.60
CA ILE A 301 17.06 -2.71 -11.85
C ILE A 301 18.02 -3.89 -12.12
N LYS A 302 19.26 -3.63 -12.52
CA LYS A 302 20.32 -4.66 -12.68
C LYS A 302 20.60 -5.45 -11.40
N HIS A 303 20.26 -4.93 -10.23
CA HIS A 303 20.41 -5.64 -8.95
C HIS A 303 19.36 -6.75 -8.74
N ASN A 304 18.28 -6.80 -9.53
CA ASN A 304 17.34 -7.91 -9.52
C ASN A 304 17.95 -9.12 -10.22
N ARG A 305 17.83 -10.30 -9.61
CA ARG A 305 18.33 -11.56 -10.18
C ARG A 305 17.32 -12.20 -11.12
N ASN A 306 16.03 -12.11 -10.75
CA ASN A 306 14.93 -12.71 -11.50
C ASN A 306 14.39 -11.71 -12.52
N GLN A 307 15.01 -11.63 -13.70
CA GLN A 307 14.62 -10.72 -14.76
C GLN A 307 15.00 -11.26 -16.14
N ILE A 308 14.36 -10.75 -17.18
CA ILE A 308 14.73 -10.99 -18.57
C ILE A 308 15.74 -9.93 -18.99
N PRO A 309 16.98 -10.31 -19.34
CA PRO A 309 18.03 -9.34 -19.68
C PRO A 309 17.62 -8.44 -20.84
N LYS A 310 17.70 -7.12 -20.64
CA LYS A 310 17.44 -6.09 -21.64
C LYS A 310 18.28 -4.85 -21.31
N ASP A 311 18.68 -4.10 -22.34
CA ASP A 311 19.42 -2.86 -22.21
C ASP A 311 18.59 -1.73 -22.81
N VAL A 312 17.80 -1.06 -21.95
CA VAL A 312 16.96 0.05 -22.38
C VAL A 312 17.84 1.29 -22.60
N PHE A 313 17.70 1.94 -23.75
CA PHE A 313 18.45 3.17 -24.11
C PHE A 313 17.50 4.25 -24.60
N SER A 314 17.93 5.51 -24.54
CA SER A 314 17.19 6.64 -25.07
C SER A 314 18.06 7.43 -26.05
N GLU A 315 17.44 7.89 -27.15
CA GLU A 315 18.04 8.82 -28.09
C GLU A 315 17.64 10.29 -27.82
N ASN A 316 16.82 10.51 -26.79
CA ASN A 316 16.48 11.85 -26.34
C ASN A 316 17.72 12.57 -25.82
N ALA A 317 17.57 13.86 -25.46
CA ALA A 317 18.65 14.62 -24.83
C ALA A 317 19.23 13.90 -23.61
N LYS A 318 20.50 14.13 -23.31
CA LYS A 318 21.14 13.54 -22.13
C LYS A 318 20.38 13.88 -20.85
N GLY A 319 19.90 15.12 -20.74
CA GLY A 319 19.19 15.61 -19.57
C GLY A 319 20.09 15.85 -18.36
N GLU A 320 19.47 16.30 -17.29
CA GLU A 320 20.13 16.54 -16.02
C GLU A 320 20.32 15.23 -15.26
N LYS A 321 21.23 15.23 -14.29
CA LYS A 321 21.36 14.13 -13.33
C LYS A 321 20.13 14.05 -12.45
N ILE A 322 19.84 12.85 -11.92
CA ILE A 322 18.85 12.68 -10.88
C ILE A 322 19.28 13.47 -9.65
N GLN A 323 18.44 14.38 -9.20
CA GLN A 323 18.74 15.16 -8.01
C GLN A 323 18.38 14.35 -6.77
N TYR A 324 19.32 14.21 -5.83
CA TYR A 324 19.04 13.63 -4.53
C TYR A 324 19.13 14.72 -3.46
N LYS A 325 18.03 14.91 -2.71
CA LYS A 325 17.88 15.98 -1.71
C LYS A 325 17.49 15.39 -0.36
N PRO A 326 18.44 15.07 0.50
CA PRO A 326 18.16 14.64 1.85
C PRO A 326 17.59 15.79 2.67
N ALA A 327 16.51 15.53 3.38
CA ALA A 327 15.90 16.43 4.34
C ALA A 327 16.18 15.96 5.78
N TYR A 328 16.13 16.86 6.73
CA TYR A 328 16.26 16.52 8.13
C TYR A 328 14.95 15.92 8.69
N SER A 329 13.80 16.45 8.27
CA SER A 329 12.48 16.00 8.69
C SER A 329 11.49 15.92 7.53
N ASP A 330 10.34 15.26 7.74
CA ASP A 330 9.24 15.18 6.78
C ASP A 330 8.68 16.56 6.39
N LYS A 331 8.68 17.52 7.34
CA LYS A 331 8.28 18.90 7.05
C LYS A 331 9.29 19.64 6.17
N GLU A 332 10.57 19.45 6.42
CA GLU A 332 11.61 20.00 5.56
C GLU A 332 11.57 19.35 4.17
N GLU A 333 11.35 18.05 4.10
CA GLU A 333 11.16 17.34 2.83
C GLU A 333 10.04 17.97 2.00
N ALA A 334 8.87 18.21 2.64
CA ALA A 334 7.74 18.84 1.98
C ALA A 334 8.06 20.30 1.53
N ALA A 335 8.80 21.06 2.35
CA ALA A 335 9.22 22.41 2.01
C ALA A 335 10.21 22.45 0.83
N ILE A 336 11.17 21.52 0.78
CA ILE A 336 12.11 21.36 -0.35
C ILE A 336 11.33 21.07 -1.64
N VAL A 337 10.39 20.10 -1.60
CA VAL A 337 9.58 19.74 -2.75
C VAL A 337 8.72 20.94 -3.22
N ALA A 338 8.06 21.64 -2.31
CA ALA A 338 7.24 22.81 -2.64
C ALA A 338 8.06 23.95 -3.27
N LYS A 339 9.26 24.19 -2.74
CA LYS A 339 10.21 25.17 -3.29
C LYS A 339 10.66 24.79 -4.70
N ASP A 340 11.00 23.53 -4.92
CA ASP A 340 11.44 23.02 -6.22
C ASP A 340 10.32 23.03 -7.25
N VAL A 341 9.09 22.67 -6.89
CA VAL A 341 7.93 22.79 -7.78
C VAL A 341 7.78 24.23 -8.28
N LYS A 342 7.91 25.23 -7.40
CA LYS A 342 7.84 26.65 -7.80
C LYS A 342 9.04 27.09 -8.63
N ARG A 343 10.24 26.59 -8.31
CA ARG A 343 11.48 26.91 -9.03
C ARG A 343 11.42 26.36 -10.44
N ILE A 344 11.22 25.04 -10.60
CA ILE A 344 11.18 24.37 -11.91
C ILE A 344 10.04 24.93 -12.76
N ARG A 345 8.84 25.14 -12.16
CA ARG A 345 7.74 25.78 -12.88
C ARG A 345 8.12 27.11 -13.49
N ARG A 346 8.88 27.93 -12.80
CA ARG A 346 9.33 29.25 -13.28
C ARG A 346 10.44 29.13 -14.32
N GLU A 347 11.39 28.21 -14.11
CA GLU A 347 12.53 28.00 -14.99
C GLU A 347 12.11 27.39 -16.34
N ASP A 348 11.27 26.39 -16.33
CA ASP A 348 10.79 25.68 -17.53
C ASP A 348 9.54 26.29 -18.15
N GLY A 349 8.87 27.21 -17.47
CA GLY A 349 7.59 27.78 -17.92
C GLY A 349 6.44 26.77 -17.95
N CYS A 350 6.54 25.67 -17.18
CA CYS A 350 5.58 24.57 -17.19
C CYS A 350 4.37 24.81 -16.26
N GLN A 351 3.36 23.92 -16.35
CA GLN A 351 2.14 23.99 -15.55
C GLN A 351 2.25 23.12 -14.29
N TYR A 352 1.39 23.33 -13.29
CA TYR A 352 1.32 22.47 -12.11
C TYR A 352 0.91 21.03 -12.44
N SER A 353 0.19 20.79 -13.54
CA SER A 353 -0.16 19.46 -14.02
C SER A 353 1.03 18.61 -14.44
N ASP A 354 2.19 19.24 -14.71
CA ASP A 354 3.40 18.59 -15.20
C ASP A 354 4.24 17.98 -14.06
N PHE A 355 3.78 18.14 -12.82
CA PHE A 355 4.44 17.65 -11.62
C PHE A 355 3.68 16.49 -10.98
N ALA A 356 4.43 15.45 -10.59
CA ALA A 356 3.92 14.37 -9.75
C ALA A 356 4.79 14.17 -8.51
N ILE A 357 4.14 14.00 -7.36
CA ILE A 357 4.76 13.62 -6.09
C ILE A 357 4.36 12.17 -5.81
N LEU A 358 5.35 11.28 -5.86
CA LEU A 358 5.16 9.84 -5.73
C LEU A 358 5.66 9.36 -4.37
N TYR A 359 4.78 8.76 -3.58
CA TYR A 359 5.08 8.21 -2.27
C TYR A 359 4.73 6.73 -2.18
N ARG A 360 5.30 6.03 -1.17
CA ARG A 360 5.08 4.60 -0.98
C ARG A 360 3.72 4.30 -0.36
N THR A 361 3.30 5.09 0.63
CA THR A 361 2.03 4.93 1.33
C THR A 361 1.24 6.24 1.34
N ASN A 362 -0.08 6.11 1.40
CA ASN A 362 -0.98 7.27 1.40
C ASN A 362 -0.81 8.16 2.64
N ALA A 363 -0.33 7.63 3.77
CA ALA A 363 -0.10 8.42 4.97
C ALA A 363 0.90 9.56 4.74
N GLN A 364 1.90 9.35 3.89
CA GLN A 364 2.92 10.35 3.56
C GLN A 364 2.37 11.61 2.88
N SER A 365 1.14 11.59 2.35
CA SER A 365 0.58 12.76 1.65
C SER A 365 0.38 13.97 2.56
N ARG A 366 0.16 13.78 3.88
CA ARG A 366 -0.23 14.84 4.82
C ARG A 366 0.76 16.01 4.84
N SER A 367 2.03 15.76 5.05
CA SER A 367 3.05 16.83 5.13
C SER A 367 3.13 17.64 3.83
N PHE A 368 2.95 16.98 2.67
CA PHE A 368 2.91 17.67 1.37
C PHE A 368 1.62 18.47 1.18
N GLU A 369 0.46 17.91 1.57
CA GLU A 369 -0.83 18.61 1.51
C GLU A 369 -0.80 19.89 2.36
N GLU A 370 -0.31 19.81 3.60
CA GLU A 370 -0.16 20.94 4.50
C GLU A 370 0.77 22.02 3.93
N GLU A 371 1.96 21.61 3.45
CA GLU A 371 2.92 22.57 2.92
C GLU A 371 2.48 23.19 1.61
N PHE A 372 1.89 22.42 0.68
CA PHE A 372 1.38 22.93 -0.59
C PHE A 372 0.29 23.97 -0.39
N ARG A 373 -0.60 23.74 0.58
CA ARG A 373 -1.64 24.69 0.93
C ARG A 373 -1.05 25.95 1.54
N LYS A 374 -0.14 25.83 2.51
CA LYS A 374 0.56 26.96 3.11
C LYS A 374 1.25 27.83 2.07
N GLN A 375 1.74 27.20 1.00
CA GLN A 375 2.42 27.92 -0.08
C GLN A 375 1.52 28.28 -1.27
N GLY A 376 0.22 28.00 -1.24
CA GLY A 376 -0.73 28.26 -2.31
C GLY A 376 -0.44 27.48 -3.60
N ILE A 377 0.07 26.25 -3.50
CA ILE A 377 0.29 25.34 -4.64
C ILE A 377 -0.97 24.48 -4.81
N PRO A 378 -1.68 24.57 -5.95
CA PRO A 378 -2.84 23.73 -6.20
C PRO A 378 -2.41 22.28 -6.42
N TYR A 379 -3.08 21.35 -5.74
CA TYR A 379 -2.79 19.92 -5.85
C TYR A 379 -4.08 19.08 -5.92
N ARG A 380 -3.93 17.85 -6.33
CA ARG A 380 -4.97 16.81 -6.24
C ARG A 380 -4.37 15.49 -5.83
N ILE A 381 -5.12 14.72 -5.03
CA ILE A 381 -4.75 13.34 -4.70
C ILE A 381 -5.35 12.41 -5.74
N TYR A 382 -4.50 11.61 -6.37
CA TYR A 382 -4.89 10.70 -7.43
C TYR A 382 -5.13 9.30 -6.86
N GLY A 383 -6.35 8.79 -7.02
CA GLY A 383 -6.72 7.44 -6.56
C GLY A 383 -6.96 7.31 -5.05
N GLY A 384 -7.18 8.42 -4.35
CA GLY A 384 -7.45 8.44 -2.92
C GLY A 384 -8.24 9.66 -2.46
N LEU A 385 -8.64 9.65 -1.20
CA LEU A 385 -9.18 10.81 -0.50
C LEU A 385 -8.04 11.62 0.11
N SER A 386 -8.20 12.91 0.23
CA SER A 386 -7.37 13.78 1.06
C SER A 386 -7.22 13.17 2.46
N PHE A 387 -6.09 13.40 3.10
CA PHE A 387 -5.78 12.81 4.40
C PHE A 387 -6.92 13.03 5.42
N TYR A 388 -7.38 14.27 5.54
CA TYR A 388 -8.44 14.64 6.49
C TYR A 388 -9.85 14.20 6.05
N GLN A 389 -10.02 13.73 4.82
CA GLN A 389 -11.29 13.17 4.34
C GLN A 389 -11.41 11.67 4.52
N ARG A 390 -10.36 10.99 4.96
CA ARG A 390 -10.38 9.54 5.23
C ARG A 390 -11.31 9.23 6.37
N LYS A 391 -11.98 8.08 6.27
CA LYS A 391 -13.05 7.70 7.20
C LYS A 391 -12.59 7.70 8.66
N GLU A 392 -11.47 7.02 8.96
CA GLU A 392 -10.92 6.90 10.31
C GLU A 392 -10.51 8.25 10.89
N ILE A 393 -9.98 9.14 10.06
CA ILE A 393 -9.61 10.51 10.46
C ILE A 393 -10.85 11.34 10.73
N LYS A 394 -11.87 11.27 9.85
CA LYS A 394 -13.17 11.93 10.09
C LYS A 394 -13.86 11.40 11.34
N ASP A 395 -13.73 10.13 11.65
CA ASP A 395 -14.30 9.55 12.87
C ASP A 395 -13.64 10.15 14.12
N ILE A 396 -12.30 10.30 14.13
CA ILE A 396 -11.55 10.95 15.22
C ILE A 396 -11.91 12.44 15.31
N ILE A 397 -11.91 13.14 14.19
CA ILE A 397 -12.28 14.57 14.15
C ILE A 397 -13.71 14.77 14.65
N ALA A 398 -14.64 13.86 14.43
CA ALA A 398 -15.98 13.95 14.98
C ALA A 398 -16.01 13.85 16.51
N TYR A 399 -15.14 13.06 17.14
CA TYR A 399 -14.92 13.12 18.59
C TYR A 399 -14.41 14.49 19.03
N PHE A 400 -13.43 15.02 18.35
CA PHE A 400 -12.84 16.33 18.63
C PHE A 400 -13.88 17.44 18.54
N ARG A 401 -14.69 17.42 17.47
CA ARG A 401 -15.76 18.37 17.26
C ARG A 401 -16.81 18.31 18.36
N LEU A 402 -17.20 17.10 18.79
CA LEU A 402 -18.16 16.93 19.88
C LEU A 402 -17.59 17.39 21.21
N VAL A 403 -16.31 17.20 21.48
CA VAL A 403 -15.64 17.70 22.71
C VAL A 403 -15.54 19.23 22.69
N ALA A 404 -15.28 19.83 21.53
CA ALA A 404 -15.23 21.30 21.39
C ALA A 404 -16.62 21.95 21.36
N ASN A 405 -17.59 21.27 20.77
CA ASN A 405 -18.99 21.71 20.68
C ASN A 405 -19.96 20.53 20.91
N PRO A 406 -20.48 20.37 22.13
CA PRO A 406 -21.41 19.27 22.47
C PRO A 406 -22.73 19.28 21.69
N ASP A 407 -23.10 20.41 21.09
CA ASP A 407 -24.33 20.54 20.32
C ASP A 407 -24.19 20.15 18.85
N ASP A 408 -23.01 19.65 18.44
CA ASP A 408 -22.78 19.15 17.08
C ASP A 408 -23.48 17.80 16.84
N GLU A 409 -24.70 17.87 16.33
CA GLU A 409 -25.54 16.69 16.07
C GLU A 409 -24.92 15.71 15.08
N GLU A 410 -24.23 16.20 14.04
CA GLU A 410 -23.62 15.34 13.02
C GLU A 410 -22.43 14.59 13.61
N ALA A 411 -21.66 15.21 14.49
CA ALA A 411 -20.62 14.54 15.24
C ALA A 411 -21.19 13.46 16.14
N ILE A 412 -22.30 13.75 16.89
CA ILE A 412 -22.97 12.75 17.72
C ILE A 412 -23.45 11.56 16.88
N LYS A 413 -24.18 11.82 15.80
CA LYS A 413 -24.71 10.76 14.91
C LYS A 413 -23.58 9.84 14.40
N ARG A 414 -22.44 10.41 14.10
CA ARG A 414 -21.28 9.68 13.57
C ARG A 414 -20.62 8.78 14.61
N ILE A 415 -20.45 9.26 15.85
CA ILE A 415 -19.60 8.58 16.84
C ILE A 415 -20.34 7.86 17.97
N ILE A 416 -21.62 8.12 18.18
CA ILE A 416 -22.36 7.55 19.31
C ILE A 416 -22.30 6.02 19.38
N ASN A 417 -22.21 5.35 18.26
CA ASN A 417 -22.03 3.90 18.14
C ASN A 417 -20.71 3.49 17.46
N TYR A 418 -19.74 4.35 17.39
CA TYR A 418 -18.40 4.02 16.89
C TYR A 418 -17.31 4.45 17.88
N PRO A 419 -16.46 3.53 18.36
CA PRO A 419 -16.55 2.07 18.23
C PRO A 419 -17.87 1.48 18.78
N ALA A 420 -18.21 0.26 18.37
CA ALA A 420 -19.51 -0.34 18.63
C ALA A 420 -19.89 -0.37 20.12
N ARG A 421 -20.91 0.41 20.51
CA ARG A 421 -21.45 0.51 21.87
C ARG A 421 -22.83 -0.15 22.02
N GLY A 422 -23.37 -0.66 20.91
CA GLY A 422 -24.72 -1.23 20.88
C GLY A 422 -25.83 -0.18 21.02
N ILE A 423 -25.59 1.03 20.54
CA ILE A 423 -26.57 2.11 20.38
C ILE A 423 -26.95 2.12 18.91
N GLY A 424 -28.09 1.49 18.57
CA GLY A 424 -28.51 1.30 17.19
C GLY A 424 -29.15 2.54 16.57
N ALA A 425 -29.29 2.56 15.23
CA ALA A 425 -29.89 3.66 14.46
C ALA A 425 -31.30 4.03 14.93
N THR A 426 -32.09 3.05 15.38
CA THR A 426 -33.43 3.31 15.93
C THR A 426 -33.40 4.14 17.23
N THR A 427 -32.34 4.00 18.03
CA THR A 427 -32.14 4.83 19.23
C THR A 427 -31.75 6.26 18.83
N VAL A 428 -30.88 6.40 17.84
CA VAL A 428 -30.46 7.72 17.30
C VAL A 428 -31.69 8.47 16.73
N LEU A 429 -32.56 7.79 15.98
CA LEU A 429 -33.80 8.38 15.48
C LEU A 429 -34.71 8.86 16.61
N LYS A 430 -34.87 8.06 17.68
CA LYS A 430 -35.66 8.47 18.85
C LYS A 430 -35.07 9.70 19.57
N ILE A 431 -33.74 9.80 19.66
CA ILE A 431 -33.06 10.98 20.20
C ILE A 431 -33.35 12.19 19.30
N ALA A 432 -33.27 12.03 17.97
CA ALA A 432 -33.55 13.07 17.00
C ALA A 432 -35.02 13.58 17.11
N ASP A 433 -35.99 12.66 17.14
CA ASP A 433 -37.40 13.00 17.29
C ASP A 433 -37.66 13.75 18.61
N CYS A 434 -37.05 13.28 19.70
CA CYS A 434 -37.19 13.87 21.01
C CYS A 434 -36.53 15.27 21.08
N ALA A 435 -35.34 15.44 20.50
CA ALA A 435 -34.67 16.73 20.40
C ALA A 435 -35.48 17.74 19.59
N HIS A 436 -36.02 17.31 18.44
CA HIS A 436 -36.84 18.15 17.59
C HIS A 436 -38.18 18.57 18.27
N GLN A 437 -38.85 17.64 18.95
CA GLN A 437 -40.12 17.92 19.66
C GLN A 437 -39.95 18.92 20.79
N ASN A 438 -38.84 18.86 21.50
CA ASN A 438 -38.53 19.72 22.65
C ASN A 438 -37.71 20.97 22.28
N GLN A 439 -37.29 21.11 21.02
CA GLN A 439 -36.40 22.19 20.55
C GLN A 439 -35.08 22.31 21.37
N VAL A 440 -34.46 21.18 21.63
CA VAL A 440 -33.18 21.05 22.37
C VAL A 440 -32.15 20.26 21.57
N SER A 441 -30.89 20.33 21.96
CA SER A 441 -29.84 19.59 21.29
C SER A 441 -29.89 18.07 21.59
N PHE A 442 -29.24 17.25 20.76
CA PHE A 442 -29.05 15.82 21.05
C PHE A 442 -28.35 15.59 22.38
N TRP A 443 -27.37 16.45 22.68
CA TRP A 443 -26.59 16.37 23.92
C TRP A 443 -27.45 16.60 25.16
N GLU A 444 -28.36 17.54 25.10
CA GLU A 444 -29.31 17.79 26.19
C GLU A 444 -30.27 16.60 26.38
N VAL A 445 -30.78 16.02 25.31
CA VAL A 445 -31.64 14.82 25.40
C VAL A 445 -30.89 13.64 26.00
N ILE A 446 -29.62 13.41 25.60
CA ILE A 446 -28.77 12.37 26.19
C ILE A 446 -28.47 12.67 27.66
N GLY A 447 -28.32 13.92 28.02
CA GLY A 447 -28.02 14.37 29.39
C GLY A 447 -29.18 14.24 30.37
N ALA A 448 -30.43 14.35 29.87
CA ALA A 448 -31.66 14.26 30.68
C ALA A 448 -32.78 13.51 29.96
N PRO A 449 -32.59 12.20 29.64
CA PRO A 449 -33.49 11.44 28.79
C PRO A 449 -34.91 11.34 29.33
N GLU A 450 -35.04 11.22 30.65
CA GLU A 450 -36.35 11.17 31.33
C GLU A 450 -37.13 12.48 31.24
N ARG A 451 -36.39 13.60 31.39
CA ARG A 451 -36.96 14.96 31.31
C ARG A 451 -37.58 15.22 29.94
N TYR A 452 -36.96 14.76 28.90
CA TYR A 452 -37.39 14.96 27.50
C TYR A 452 -38.26 13.82 26.97
N GLY A 453 -38.54 12.79 27.79
CA GLY A 453 -39.44 11.68 27.42
C GLY A 453 -38.84 10.69 26.42
N LEU A 454 -37.51 10.49 26.42
CA LEU A 454 -36.85 9.54 25.55
C LEU A 454 -37.23 8.08 25.87
N ALA A 455 -38.02 7.47 25.03
CA ALA A 455 -38.55 6.11 25.21
C ALA A 455 -37.55 5.02 24.78
N VAL A 456 -36.60 4.68 25.65
CA VAL A 456 -35.62 3.61 25.45
C VAL A 456 -35.57 2.69 26.66
N ASN A 457 -35.07 1.45 26.47
CA ASN A 457 -34.95 0.52 27.61
C ASN A 457 -33.78 0.91 28.52
N LYS A 458 -33.81 0.39 29.78
CA LYS A 458 -32.81 0.68 30.80
C LYS A 458 -31.38 0.35 30.37
N GLY A 459 -31.17 -0.73 29.56
CA GLY A 459 -29.84 -1.07 29.04
C GLY A 459 -29.32 -0.05 28.03
N THR A 460 -30.17 0.50 27.17
CA THR A 460 -29.81 1.58 26.26
C THR A 460 -29.57 2.89 27.01
N MET A 461 -30.34 3.17 28.06
CA MET A 461 -30.14 4.32 28.93
C MET A 461 -28.74 4.31 29.55
N ASN A 462 -28.33 3.18 30.12
CA ASN A 462 -26.99 3.05 30.69
C ASN A 462 -25.87 3.24 29.67
N LYS A 463 -26.06 2.78 28.42
CA LYS A 463 -25.09 3.00 27.34
C LYS A 463 -24.97 4.48 26.95
N LEU A 464 -26.10 5.18 26.88
CA LEU A 464 -26.12 6.63 26.62
C LEU A 464 -25.43 7.39 27.74
N GLU A 465 -25.67 7.04 28.99
CA GLU A 465 -25.00 7.65 30.14
C GLU A 465 -23.50 7.37 30.16
N THR A 466 -23.08 6.14 29.86
CA THR A 466 -21.66 5.82 29.73
C THR A 466 -20.99 6.67 28.63
N PHE A 467 -21.64 6.81 27.47
CA PHE A 467 -21.16 7.67 26.39
C PHE A 467 -21.08 9.14 26.83
N ARG A 468 -22.12 9.63 27.51
CA ARG A 468 -22.15 11.00 28.02
C ARG A 468 -21.01 11.27 29.00
N LEU A 469 -20.80 10.38 29.97
CA LEU A 469 -19.71 10.51 30.95
C LEU A 469 -18.33 10.53 30.30
N LEU A 470 -18.12 9.66 29.31
CA LEU A 470 -16.86 9.64 28.55
C LEU A 470 -16.59 10.98 27.87
N ILE A 471 -17.57 11.51 27.12
CA ILE A 471 -17.39 12.80 26.42
C ILE A 471 -17.25 13.95 27.42
N SER A 472 -18.05 13.96 28.51
CA SER A 472 -17.92 15.01 29.55
C SER A 472 -16.53 15.06 30.18
N SER A 473 -15.89 13.90 30.39
CA SER A 473 -14.52 13.87 30.92
C SER A 473 -13.50 14.49 29.94
N PHE A 474 -13.72 14.35 28.64
CA PHE A 474 -12.87 14.99 27.63
C PHE A 474 -13.10 16.50 27.56
N ILE A 475 -14.38 16.93 27.67
CA ILE A 475 -14.74 18.37 27.70
C ILE A 475 -14.05 19.08 28.87
N GLU A 476 -14.06 18.48 30.06
CA GLU A 476 -13.37 19.03 31.22
C GLU A 476 -11.86 19.17 31.00
N ARG A 477 -11.25 18.15 30.39
CA ARG A 477 -9.80 18.14 30.10
C ARG A 477 -9.42 19.09 28.97
N ALA A 478 -10.30 19.35 28.01
CA ALA A 478 -10.03 20.19 26.85
C ALA A 478 -9.64 21.64 27.20
N GLN A 479 -9.97 22.11 28.38
CA GLN A 479 -9.65 23.46 28.83
C GLN A 479 -8.21 23.62 29.37
N THR A 480 -7.55 22.53 29.73
CA THR A 480 -6.26 22.56 30.41
C THR A 480 -5.18 21.73 29.75
N THR A 481 -5.54 20.85 28.84
CA THR A 481 -4.64 19.89 28.22
C THR A 481 -4.45 20.27 26.74
N ASP A 482 -3.22 20.19 26.25
CA ASP A 482 -2.95 20.45 24.82
C ASP A 482 -3.60 19.40 23.91
N VAL A 483 -3.72 19.74 22.63
CA VAL A 483 -4.44 18.90 21.67
C VAL A 483 -3.79 17.54 21.45
N TYR A 484 -2.48 17.39 21.59
CA TYR A 484 -1.81 16.10 21.42
C TYR A 484 -2.14 15.16 22.59
N GLU A 485 -1.96 15.61 23.83
CA GLU A 485 -2.26 14.82 25.02
C GLU A 485 -3.75 14.48 25.12
N LEU A 486 -4.63 15.45 24.85
CA LEU A 486 -6.06 15.25 24.84
C LEU A 486 -6.49 14.33 23.68
N GLY A 487 -5.96 14.53 22.48
CA GLY A 487 -6.27 13.74 21.30
C GLY A 487 -5.86 12.28 21.45
N ASP A 488 -4.67 12.03 21.96
CA ASP A 488 -4.19 10.67 22.28
C ASP A 488 -5.09 9.99 23.31
N ALA A 489 -5.50 10.73 24.37
CA ALA A 489 -6.44 10.22 25.35
C ALA A 489 -7.81 9.90 24.74
N ILE A 490 -8.38 10.79 23.90
CA ILE A 490 -9.64 10.55 23.21
C ILE A 490 -9.54 9.27 22.36
N ILE A 491 -8.49 9.11 21.57
CA ILE A 491 -8.27 7.97 20.67
C ILE A 491 -8.16 6.66 21.46
N LYS A 492 -7.48 6.66 22.61
CA LYS A 492 -7.29 5.47 23.46
C LYS A 492 -8.53 5.15 24.28
N GLU A 493 -9.07 6.11 25.02
CA GLU A 493 -10.17 5.90 25.97
C GLU A 493 -11.52 5.68 25.26
N SER A 494 -11.72 6.24 24.04
CA SER A 494 -12.90 5.96 23.22
C SER A 494 -12.94 4.53 22.69
N GLY A 495 -11.75 3.87 22.61
CA GLY A 495 -11.58 2.54 22.03
C GLY A 495 -11.28 2.53 20.52
N ILE A 496 -11.12 3.70 19.86
CA ILE A 496 -10.78 3.80 18.43
C ILE A 496 -9.44 3.13 18.15
N SER A 497 -8.42 3.41 18.99
CA SER A 497 -7.10 2.80 18.83
C SER A 497 -7.19 1.27 18.86
N GLN A 498 -7.96 0.70 19.78
CA GLN A 498 -8.14 -0.75 19.88
C GLN A 498 -8.86 -1.32 18.65
N ASP A 499 -9.86 -0.62 18.14
CA ASP A 499 -10.61 -1.04 16.93
C ASP A 499 -9.69 -1.06 15.71
N ILE A 500 -8.93 0.00 15.47
CA ILE A 500 -8.01 0.14 14.32
C ILE A 500 -6.83 -0.83 14.45
N MET A 501 -6.15 -0.90 15.62
CA MET A 501 -4.96 -1.73 15.82
C MET A 501 -5.25 -3.24 15.88
N SER A 502 -6.51 -3.65 15.99
CA SER A 502 -6.88 -5.07 16.00
C SER A 502 -6.88 -5.70 14.60
N GLY A 503 -6.86 -4.90 13.54
CA GLY A 503 -6.87 -5.35 12.15
C GLY A 503 -5.51 -5.80 11.64
N LYS A 504 -5.52 -6.67 10.63
CA LYS A 504 -4.29 -7.25 10.05
C LYS A 504 -4.31 -7.32 8.52
N ASP A 505 -5.39 -6.89 7.90
CA ASP A 505 -5.45 -6.82 6.43
C ASP A 505 -4.79 -5.52 5.91
N ALA A 506 -4.62 -5.41 4.61
CA ALA A 506 -3.94 -4.26 4.00
C ALA A 506 -4.68 -2.94 4.27
N ASP A 507 -6.01 -2.96 4.30
CA ASP A 507 -6.82 -1.78 4.60
C ASP A 507 -6.68 -1.39 6.08
N ASP A 508 -6.64 -2.37 6.98
CA ASP A 508 -6.43 -2.15 8.41
C ASP A 508 -5.03 -1.55 8.67
N LEU A 509 -3.98 -2.05 7.98
CA LEU A 509 -2.63 -1.49 8.09
C LEU A 509 -2.58 -0.04 7.61
N ALA A 510 -3.24 0.27 6.48
CA ALA A 510 -3.33 1.65 6.00
C ALA A 510 -4.05 2.58 7.00
N ARG A 511 -5.10 2.07 7.69
CA ARG A 511 -5.79 2.82 8.74
C ARG A 511 -4.92 3.02 9.98
N GLN A 512 -4.06 2.04 10.32
CA GLN A 512 -3.09 2.16 11.39
C GLN A 512 -2.05 3.24 11.07
N GLU A 513 -1.48 3.21 9.86
CA GLU A 513 -0.56 4.24 9.38
C GLU A 513 -1.20 5.64 9.40
N ASN A 514 -2.46 5.76 8.99
CA ASN A 514 -3.19 7.02 9.03
C ASN A 514 -3.41 7.54 10.45
N LEU A 515 -3.72 6.65 11.40
CA LEU A 515 -3.86 7.01 12.81
C LEU A 515 -2.54 7.52 13.40
N GLU A 516 -1.44 6.84 13.12
CA GLU A 516 -0.11 7.22 13.57
C GLU A 516 0.31 8.57 12.98
N GLU A 517 0.04 8.77 11.71
CA GLU A 517 0.33 10.01 11.01
C GLU A 517 -0.53 11.18 11.54
N PHE A 518 -1.78 10.91 11.95
CA PHE A 518 -2.63 11.90 12.59
C PHE A 518 -2.10 12.32 13.96
N LEU A 519 -1.67 11.36 14.79
CA LEU A 519 -1.00 11.62 16.08
C LEU A 519 0.29 12.43 15.89
N SER A 520 1.08 12.09 14.87
CA SER A 520 2.28 12.82 14.48
C SER A 520 1.96 14.28 14.15
N GLY A 521 0.89 14.50 13.37
CA GLY A 521 0.42 15.84 13.02
C GLY A 521 0.07 16.69 14.22
N MET A 522 -0.66 16.13 15.20
CA MET A 522 -1.00 16.83 16.42
C MET A 522 0.23 17.16 17.29
N SER A 523 1.15 16.21 17.43
CA SER A 523 2.41 16.47 18.15
C SER A 523 3.21 17.60 17.51
N ALA A 524 3.33 17.56 16.18
CA ALA A 524 4.02 18.59 15.43
C ALA A 524 3.37 19.97 15.57
N PHE A 525 2.03 20.03 15.60
CA PHE A 525 1.28 21.27 15.83
C PHE A 525 1.59 21.88 17.19
N VAL A 526 1.59 21.07 18.25
CA VAL A 526 1.90 21.52 19.63
C VAL A 526 3.35 21.99 19.75
N GLU A 527 4.30 21.22 19.21
CA GLU A 527 5.72 21.59 19.26
C GLU A 527 6.00 22.91 18.53
N GLU A 528 5.40 23.09 17.32
CA GLU A 528 5.58 24.32 16.53
C GLU A 528 5.16 25.57 17.29
N ARG A 529 3.99 25.52 17.91
CA ARG A 529 3.48 26.66 18.66
C ARG A 529 4.25 26.89 19.95
N ARG A 530 4.71 25.84 20.63
CA ARG A 530 5.60 25.97 21.81
C ARG A 530 6.92 26.63 21.44
N GLU A 531 7.52 26.22 20.31
CA GLU A 531 8.78 26.81 19.82
C GLU A 531 8.61 28.28 19.40
N GLU A 532 7.44 28.62 18.83
CA GLU A 532 7.09 30.01 18.49
C GLU A 532 6.66 30.84 19.71
N GLY A 533 6.48 30.23 20.89
CA GLY A 533 6.02 30.87 22.12
C GLY A 533 4.52 31.18 22.15
N ARG A 534 3.73 30.49 21.33
CA ARG A 534 2.27 30.63 21.22
C ARG A 534 1.55 29.63 22.12
N PHE A 535 1.69 29.79 23.42
CA PHE A 535 1.17 28.83 24.42
C PHE A 535 -0.35 28.88 24.59
N ASP A 536 -1.00 29.91 24.12
CA ASP A 536 -2.45 30.14 24.13
C ASP A 536 -3.16 29.48 22.92
N GLU A 537 -2.40 28.96 21.96
CA GLU A 537 -2.92 28.34 20.73
C GLU A 537 -2.58 26.83 20.61
N LEU A 538 -2.50 26.13 21.74
CA LEU A 538 -2.14 24.70 21.79
C LEU A 538 -3.35 23.77 21.90
N PHE A 539 -4.55 24.32 21.98
CA PHE A 539 -5.73 23.60 22.41
C PHE A 539 -6.53 23.02 21.22
N LEU A 540 -7.50 22.18 21.57
CA LEU A 540 -8.32 21.44 20.62
C LEU A 540 -9.04 22.36 19.61
N GLN A 541 -9.52 23.52 20.04
CA GLN A 541 -10.24 24.46 19.16
C GLN A 541 -9.32 25.05 18.10
N ASP A 542 -8.08 25.38 18.45
CA ASP A 542 -7.10 25.92 17.52
C ASP A 542 -6.73 24.91 16.45
N TYR A 543 -6.52 23.65 16.88
CA TYR A 543 -6.26 22.56 15.94
C TYR A 543 -7.45 22.28 14.99
N LEU A 544 -8.67 22.29 15.52
CA LEU A 544 -9.88 22.10 14.69
C LEU A 544 -10.07 23.23 13.68
N GLN A 545 -9.68 24.45 14.03
CA GLN A 545 -9.70 25.57 13.11
C GLN A 545 -8.71 25.36 11.95
N ASP A 546 -7.50 24.93 12.25
CA ASP A 546 -6.50 24.60 11.23
C ASP A 546 -7.00 23.45 10.34
N VAL A 547 -7.53 22.38 10.92
CA VAL A 547 -8.10 21.24 10.18
C VAL A 547 -9.30 21.64 9.31
N ALA A 548 -10.18 22.53 9.78
CA ALA A 548 -11.30 23.01 8.99
C ALA A 548 -10.82 23.78 7.74
N LEU A 549 -9.84 24.68 7.91
CA LEU A 549 -9.22 25.38 6.79
C LEU A 549 -8.53 24.42 5.80
N LEU A 550 -8.09 23.26 6.31
CA LEU A 550 -7.49 22.19 5.52
C LEU A 550 -8.52 21.46 4.65
N THR A 551 -9.73 21.26 5.12
CA THR A 551 -10.79 20.51 4.43
C THR A 551 -11.56 21.33 3.41
N ASP A 552 -11.76 22.62 3.63
CA ASP A 552 -12.52 23.49 2.74
C ASP A 552 -11.79 23.79 1.43
N ALA A 553 -10.48 23.88 1.43
CA ALA A 553 -9.68 24.10 0.23
C ALA A 553 -9.68 22.89 -0.74
N ASP A 554 -10.03 21.68 -0.26
CA ASP A 554 -10.17 20.48 -1.12
C ASP A 554 -11.51 20.44 -1.86
N SER A 555 -12.52 21.23 -1.46
CA SER A 555 -13.89 21.19 -2.00
C SER A 555 -14.15 22.19 -3.12
N ASP A 556 -13.38 23.26 -3.25
CA ASP A 556 -13.70 24.44 -4.10
C ASP A 556 -12.79 24.61 -5.33
N GLY A 557 -12.27 23.56 -5.91
CA GLY A 557 -11.44 23.70 -7.10
C GLY A 557 -12.16 23.44 -8.41
N ASP A 558 -12.12 24.41 -9.29
CA ASP A 558 -12.50 24.29 -10.71
C ASP A 558 -11.78 23.06 -11.31
N LYS A 559 -12.54 22.12 -11.88
CA LYS A 559 -12.02 20.82 -12.38
C LYS A 559 -10.97 20.96 -13.48
N ASP A 560 -10.84 22.13 -14.08
CA ASP A 560 -9.98 22.41 -15.22
C ASP A 560 -8.66 23.13 -14.86
N GLU A 561 -8.44 23.53 -13.60
CA GLU A 561 -7.15 24.15 -13.22
C GLU A 561 -6.00 23.13 -13.18
N PRO A 562 -4.82 23.48 -13.73
CA PRO A 562 -3.63 22.64 -13.63
C PRO A 562 -3.21 22.44 -12.15
N ARG A 563 -3.09 21.20 -11.69
CA ARG A 563 -2.78 20.84 -10.29
C ARG A 563 -1.66 19.82 -10.21
N VAL A 564 -0.81 19.95 -9.20
CA VAL A 564 0.21 18.95 -8.88
C VAL A 564 -0.47 17.63 -8.50
N SER A 565 -0.02 16.53 -9.07
CA SER A 565 -0.57 15.20 -8.79
C SER A 565 0.17 14.53 -7.62
N LEU A 566 -0.53 14.25 -6.53
CA LEU A 566 -0.02 13.49 -5.38
C LEU A 566 -0.59 12.07 -5.44
N MET A 567 0.27 11.04 -5.45
CA MET A 567 -0.18 9.64 -5.55
C MET A 567 0.84 8.64 -5.05
N THR A 568 0.37 7.43 -4.77
CA THR A 568 1.31 6.31 -4.53
C THR A 568 2.03 5.94 -5.82
N VAL A 569 3.24 5.38 -5.70
CA VAL A 569 3.98 4.85 -6.86
C VAL A 569 3.16 3.82 -7.63
N HIS A 570 2.37 2.98 -6.95
CA HIS A 570 1.49 2.01 -7.60
C HIS A 570 0.43 2.67 -8.49
N ALA A 571 -0.15 3.79 -8.05
CA ALA A 571 -1.13 4.53 -8.83
C ALA A 571 -0.51 5.25 -10.05
N ALA A 572 0.80 5.51 -10.01
CA ALA A 572 1.53 6.15 -11.10
C ALA A 572 1.86 5.21 -12.26
N LYS A 573 1.66 3.89 -12.10
CA LYS A 573 1.89 2.93 -13.20
C LYS A 573 0.99 3.24 -14.38
N GLY A 574 1.60 3.33 -15.57
CA GLY A 574 0.89 3.71 -16.82
C GLY A 574 0.79 5.22 -17.07
N LEU A 575 1.15 6.06 -16.09
CA LEU A 575 1.20 7.51 -16.25
C LEU A 575 2.61 7.99 -16.60
N GLU A 576 2.75 9.27 -16.99
CA GLU A 576 4.02 9.93 -17.30
C GLU A 576 3.91 11.42 -16.99
N PHE A 577 5.00 12.02 -16.53
CA PHE A 577 5.04 13.43 -16.11
C PHE A 577 6.40 14.04 -16.48
N PRO A 578 6.43 15.29 -16.94
CA PRO A 578 7.68 16.02 -17.16
C PRO A 578 8.61 16.03 -15.94
N THR A 579 8.04 16.21 -14.73
CA THR A 579 8.79 16.27 -13.47
C THR A 579 8.19 15.33 -12.44
N VAL A 580 9.02 14.46 -11.87
CA VAL A 580 8.64 13.49 -10.84
C VAL A 580 9.50 13.68 -9.61
N PHE A 581 8.85 13.80 -8.46
CA PHE A 581 9.46 13.67 -7.14
C PHE A 581 9.12 12.29 -6.58
N VAL A 582 10.12 11.54 -6.14
CA VAL A 582 9.96 10.29 -5.40
C VAL A 582 10.38 10.56 -3.97
N VAL A 583 9.42 10.57 -3.06
CA VAL A 583 9.61 11.05 -1.70
C VAL A 583 9.57 9.94 -0.67
N GLY A 584 10.21 10.16 0.48
CA GLY A 584 10.25 9.19 1.58
C GLY A 584 11.09 7.96 1.25
N LEU A 585 12.21 8.13 0.55
CA LEU A 585 13.15 7.05 0.26
C LEU A 585 14.01 6.71 1.49
N GLU A 586 13.39 6.00 2.42
CA GLU A 586 13.96 5.63 3.72
C GLU A 586 13.82 4.12 3.96
N GLU A 587 14.80 3.52 4.65
CA GLU A 587 14.63 2.18 5.19
C GLU A 587 13.37 2.14 6.08
N ASN A 588 12.64 1.03 6.08
CA ASN A 588 11.36 0.85 6.75
C ASN A 588 10.16 1.65 6.21
N ILE A 589 10.33 2.38 5.10
CA ILE A 589 9.26 2.99 4.32
C ILE A 589 9.33 2.50 2.88
N PHE A 590 10.45 2.72 2.22
CA PHE A 590 10.71 2.33 0.85
C PHE A 590 12.16 1.85 0.71
N PRO A 591 12.46 0.54 0.92
CA PRO A 591 11.52 -0.59 1.00
C PRO A 591 10.72 -0.68 2.30
N SER A 592 9.54 -1.33 2.23
CA SER A 592 8.72 -1.57 3.41
C SER A 592 9.40 -2.60 4.35
N PRO A 593 9.15 -2.55 5.67
CA PRO A 593 9.75 -3.51 6.62
C PRO A 593 9.39 -4.96 6.31
N LEU A 594 8.17 -5.19 5.83
CA LEU A 594 7.69 -6.54 5.48
C LEU A 594 8.46 -7.11 4.30
N SER A 595 8.74 -6.28 3.30
CA SER A 595 9.44 -6.68 2.08
C SER A 595 10.94 -6.88 2.28
N ALA A 596 11.55 -6.24 3.29
CA ALA A 596 12.98 -6.34 3.57
C ALA A 596 13.44 -7.76 4.01
N ALA A 597 12.49 -8.59 4.48
CA ALA A 597 12.77 -9.95 4.96
C ALA A 597 12.89 -11.01 3.85
N SER A 598 12.37 -10.73 2.64
CA SER A 598 12.31 -11.66 1.51
C SER A 598 13.00 -11.07 0.30
N LEU A 599 13.94 -11.83 -0.30
CA LEU A 599 14.62 -11.38 -1.52
C LEU A 599 13.63 -11.08 -2.66
N ARG A 600 12.61 -11.92 -2.82
CA ARG A 600 11.58 -11.76 -3.87
C ARG A 600 10.78 -10.47 -3.67
N GLU A 601 10.39 -10.18 -2.45
CA GLU A 601 9.64 -8.97 -2.10
C GLU A 601 10.53 -7.73 -2.19
N LEU A 602 11.80 -7.83 -1.81
CA LEU A 602 12.77 -6.75 -1.98
C LEU A 602 13.01 -6.44 -3.48
N GLU A 603 13.06 -7.45 -4.34
CA GLU A 603 13.12 -7.27 -5.79
C GLU A 603 11.85 -6.59 -6.33
N GLU A 604 10.68 -6.83 -5.73
CA GLU A 604 9.45 -6.13 -6.10
C GLU A 604 9.47 -4.65 -5.67
N GLU A 605 9.93 -4.35 -4.47
CA GLU A 605 10.12 -2.95 -4.03
C GLU A 605 11.12 -2.21 -4.94
N ARG A 606 12.19 -2.89 -5.39
CA ARG A 606 13.13 -2.30 -6.36
C ARG A 606 12.45 -2.04 -7.71
N ARG A 607 11.59 -2.94 -8.19
CA ARG A 607 10.77 -2.70 -9.38
C ARG A 607 9.81 -1.53 -9.17
N LEU A 608 9.29 -1.36 -7.95
CA LEU A 608 8.44 -0.22 -7.63
C LEU A 608 9.20 1.10 -7.76
N LEU A 609 10.43 1.20 -7.26
CA LEU A 609 11.26 2.38 -7.46
C LEU A 609 11.66 2.58 -8.94
N TYR A 610 11.97 1.50 -9.65
CA TYR A 610 12.18 1.54 -11.11
C TYR A 610 10.96 2.14 -11.84
N VAL A 611 9.75 1.70 -11.47
CA VAL A 611 8.52 2.28 -12.01
C VAL A 611 8.45 3.78 -11.70
N ALA A 612 8.73 4.20 -10.45
CA ALA A 612 8.68 5.60 -10.06
C ALA A 612 9.63 6.48 -10.91
N ILE A 613 10.89 6.09 -11.02
CA ILE A 613 11.90 6.82 -11.80
C ILE A 613 11.50 6.90 -13.28
N THR A 614 10.99 5.79 -13.85
CA THR A 614 10.59 5.75 -15.27
C THR A 614 9.29 6.47 -15.59
N ARG A 615 8.63 7.09 -14.59
CA ARG A 615 7.50 8.03 -14.84
C ARG A 615 7.98 9.40 -15.27
N ALA A 616 9.23 9.75 -14.98
CA ALA A 616 9.81 11.03 -15.30
C ALA A 616 10.21 11.12 -16.79
N GLU A 617 9.87 12.25 -17.41
CA GLU A 617 10.32 12.56 -18.77
C GLU A 617 11.64 13.37 -18.74
N LYS A 618 11.67 14.47 -17.97
CA LYS A 618 12.77 15.46 -17.94
C LYS A 618 13.51 15.49 -16.60
N HIS A 619 12.76 15.63 -15.50
CA HIS A 619 13.33 15.81 -14.16
C HIS A 619 12.88 14.69 -13.22
N CYS A 620 13.83 14.09 -12.54
CA CYS A 620 13.58 13.12 -11.49
C CYS A 620 14.32 13.56 -10.22
N ILE A 621 13.58 13.80 -9.15
CA ILE A 621 14.09 14.25 -7.87
C ILE A 621 13.76 13.19 -6.81
N LEU A 622 14.75 12.72 -6.09
CA LEU A 622 14.63 11.75 -5.01
C LEU A 622 14.82 12.46 -3.68
N THR A 623 13.95 12.21 -2.71
CA THR A 623 14.06 12.80 -1.39
C THR A 623 13.88 11.77 -0.29
N ASN A 624 14.45 12.02 0.87
CA ASN A 624 14.21 11.30 2.11
C ASN A 624 14.26 12.26 3.28
N ALA A 625 13.64 11.88 4.41
CA ALA A 625 13.80 12.56 5.69
C ALA A 625 14.65 11.69 6.64
N LYS A 626 15.60 12.31 7.36
CA LYS A 626 16.43 11.61 8.36
C LYS A 626 15.64 11.22 9.60
N ASN A 627 14.57 11.97 9.90
CA ASN A 627 13.69 11.67 11.02
C ASN A 627 12.22 11.90 10.63
N ARG A 628 11.37 11.04 11.16
CA ARG A 628 9.91 11.14 11.09
C ARG A 628 9.32 10.81 12.42
N TRP A 629 8.22 11.45 12.73
CA TRP A 629 7.43 11.05 13.87
C TRP A 629 6.56 9.85 13.49
N ARG A 630 6.83 8.69 14.13
CA ARG A 630 6.07 7.45 13.93
C ARG A 630 5.87 6.74 15.26
N TYR A 631 4.73 6.07 15.44
CA TYR A 631 4.42 5.29 16.65
C TYR A 631 4.53 6.10 17.96
N GLY A 632 4.23 7.41 17.92
CA GLY A 632 4.35 8.29 19.08
C GLY A 632 5.79 8.60 19.49
N LYS A 633 6.76 8.38 18.61
CA LYS A 633 8.19 8.64 18.83
C LYS A 633 8.84 9.22 17.57
N MET A 634 9.91 9.97 17.78
CA MET A 634 10.79 10.39 16.72
C MET A 634 11.65 9.18 16.30
N GLU A 635 11.48 8.69 15.08
CA GLU A 635 12.30 7.63 14.49
C GLU A 635 13.34 8.24 13.55
N PHE A 636 14.55 7.69 13.61
CA PHE A 636 15.64 8.07 12.72
C PHE A 636 15.91 6.91 11.78
N ASP A 637 15.55 7.09 10.51
CA ASP A 637 15.79 6.09 9.49
C ASP A 637 16.99 6.46 8.62
N ASN A 638 17.68 5.43 8.14
CA ASN A 638 18.71 5.60 7.13
C ASN A 638 18.07 5.86 5.76
N PRO A 639 18.78 6.56 4.85
CA PRO A 639 18.35 6.60 3.46
C PRO A 639 18.11 5.20 2.90
N SER A 640 17.15 5.08 1.99
CA SER A 640 16.86 3.81 1.32
C SER A 640 18.11 3.22 0.66
N ARG A 641 18.37 1.92 0.89
CA ARG A 641 19.45 1.19 0.21
C ARG A 641 19.41 1.29 -1.31
N PHE A 642 18.24 1.54 -1.88
CA PHE A 642 18.05 1.66 -3.32
C PHE A 642 18.74 2.89 -3.90
N ILE A 643 19.00 3.92 -3.10
CA ILE A 643 19.76 5.10 -3.55
C ILE A 643 21.20 4.71 -3.88
N ASP A 644 21.82 3.85 -3.05
CA ASP A 644 23.18 3.35 -3.27
C ASP A 644 23.28 2.35 -4.45
N GLU A 645 22.15 1.80 -4.91
CA GLU A 645 22.08 0.90 -6.05
C GLU A 645 22.02 1.63 -7.40
N ILE A 646 21.78 2.93 -7.40
CA ILE A 646 21.88 3.79 -8.59
C ILE A 646 23.33 4.22 -8.76
N ASP A 647 23.86 4.16 -10.01
CA ASP A 647 25.24 4.62 -10.28
C ASP A 647 25.42 6.08 -9.84
N GLY A 648 26.33 6.32 -8.89
CA GLY A 648 26.59 7.64 -8.32
C GLY A 648 26.99 8.72 -9.34
N LYS A 649 27.44 8.32 -10.54
CA LYS A 649 27.71 9.27 -11.63
C LYS A 649 26.45 9.91 -12.19
N LEU A 650 25.30 9.26 -12.03
CA LEU A 650 24.01 9.68 -12.56
C LEU A 650 23.18 10.47 -11.53
N ILE A 651 23.63 10.49 -10.27
CA ILE A 651 23.02 11.27 -9.19
C ILE A 651 23.81 12.55 -8.96
N ASP A 652 23.10 13.62 -8.68
CA ASP A 652 23.61 14.87 -8.13
C ASP A 652 23.11 15.01 -6.70
N SER A 653 24.01 14.77 -5.74
CA SER A 653 23.70 14.97 -4.33
C SER A 653 24.11 16.39 -3.94
N GLN A 654 23.13 17.25 -3.69
CA GLN A 654 23.36 18.57 -3.11
C GLN A 654 23.64 18.43 -1.61
N ASP A 655 24.83 17.96 -1.24
CA ASP A 655 25.33 18.14 0.11
C ASP A 655 25.85 19.56 0.24
N GLU A 656 25.10 20.44 0.89
CA GLU A 656 25.56 21.78 1.25
C GLU A 656 26.71 21.81 2.27
N ALA A 657 27.17 20.65 2.72
CA ALA A 657 28.36 20.48 3.55
C ALA A 657 29.32 19.51 2.87
N GLY A 658 30.38 20.02 2.31
CA GLY A 658 31.44 19.34 1.52
C GLY A 658 32.03 18.04 2.03
N GLY A 659 31.19 17.03 2.25
CA GLY A 659 31.52 15.64 2.55
C GLY A 659 30.79 14.75 1.56
N SER A 660 31.49 14.25 0.56
CA SER A 660 30.99 13.25 -0.37
C SER A 660 30.38 12.06 0.39
N LEU A 661 29.08 11.83 0.30
CA LEU A 661 28.42 10.60 0.73
C LEU A 661 28.93 9.37 -0.06
N PHE A 662 29.54 9.61 -1.22
CA PHE A 662 30.14 8.62 -2.11
C PHE A 662 31.68 8.60 -2.02
N GLY A 663 32.23 8.83 -0.81
CA GLY A 663 33.63 8.52 -0.57
C GLY A 663 33.86 7.05 -0.86
N SER A 664 34.57 6.78 -1.96
CA SER A 664 34.98 5.44 -2.36
C SER A 664 35.42 4.64 -1.12
N MET A 665 34.87 3.44 -0.95
CA MET A 665 35.22 2.48 0.11
C MET A 665 36.71 2.08 0.06
N SER A 666 37.49 2.62 -0.92
CA SER A 666 38.93 2.39 -1.11
C SER A 666 39.82 3.26 -0.24
N ASP A 667 39.36 4.36 0.34
CA ASP A 667 40.21 5.35 1.04
C ASP A 667 40.10 5.34 2.57
N GLN A 668 39.48 4.31 3.17
CA GLN A 668 39.52 4.16 4.62
C GLN A 668 40.87 3.60 5.10
N PRO A 669 41.52 4.24 6.08
CA PRO A 669 42.76 3.76 6.64
C PRO A 669 42.61 2.34 7.23
N GLU A 670 43.59 1.53 7.07
CA GLU A 670 43.61 0.08 7.46
C GLU A 670 43.22 -0.20 8.92
N TRP A 671 43.38 0.78 9.84
CA TRP A 671 42.97 0.67 11.25
C TRP A 671 41.45 0.71 11.45
N ALA A 672 40.69 1.32 10.56
CA ALA A 672 39.24 1.41 10.66
C ALA A 672 38.51 0.10 10.24
N ARG A 673 39.22 -0.77 9.48
CA ARG A 673 38.73 -2.11 9.10
C ARG A 673 38.80 -3.13 10.23
N ALA A 674 39.62 -2.91 11.24
CA ALA A 674 39.87 -3.84 12.33
C ALA A 674 38.82 -3.80 13.47
N GLN A 675 37.88 -2.84 13.46
CA GLN A 675 36.93 -2.65 14.59
C GLN A 675 35.46 -3.03 14.29
N ARG A 676 35.18 -3.71 13.18
CA ARG A 676 33.83 -4.25 12.98
C ARG A 676 33.65 -5.56 13.75
N PRO A 677 32.65 -5.70 14.62
CA PRO A 677 32.31 -7.00 15.18
C PRO A 677 31.89 -7.93 14.05
N ARG A 678 32.64 -9.05 13.90
CA ARG A 678 32.29 -10.12 12.94
C ARG A 678 30.91 -10.67 13.27
N ARG A 679 30.05 -10.76 12.29
CA ARG A 679 28.73 -11.37 12.44
C ARG A 679 28.89 -12.89 12.45
N PRO A 680 28.17 -13.63 13.32
CA PRO A 680 28.38 -15.08 13.53
C PRO A 680 28.16 -16.02 12.32
N TRP A 681 27.76 -15.50 11.15
CA TRP A 681 27.46 -16.28 9.95
C TRP A 681 28.48 -16.08 8.81
N GLU A 682 29.51 -15.26 9.00
CA GLU A 682 30.56 -15.05 8.00
C GLU A 682 31.65 -16.19 8.02
N ASP A 683 31.64 -17.05 9.04
CA ASP A 683 32.67 -18.10 9.21
C ASP A 683 32.20 -19.52 8.78
N ALA A 684 31.08 -19.63 8.00
CA ALA A 684 30.73 -20.91 7.41
C ALA A 684 31.58 -21.16 6.15
N GLU A 685 32.75 -21.81 6.38
CA GLU A 685 33.58 -22.33 5.30
C GLU A 685 32.80 -23.32 4.44
N GLN A 686 32.67 -23.01 3.15
CA GLN A 686 32.23 -23.97 2.16
C GLN A 686 33.28 -25.07 2.03
N PRO A 687 32.91 -26.34 2.10
CA PRO A 687 33.89 -27.45 1.89
C PRO A 687 34.38 -27.39 0.44
N ARG A 688 35.68 -27.17 0.29
CA ARG A 688 36.40 -27.32 -0.99
C ARG A 688 36.45 -28.78 -1.35
N TYR A 689 35.60 -29.23 -2.26
CA TYR A 689 35.79 -30.51 -2.93
C TYR A 689 36.89 -30.36 -3.99
N SER A 690 38.02 -31.01 -3.75
CA SER A 690 39.12 -31.16 -4.68
C SER A 690 38.69 -32.05 -5.86
N SER A 691 38.82 -31.52 -7.07
CA SER A 691 38.67 -32.24 -8.32
C SER A 691 39.74 -33.31 -8.48
N ARG A 692 39.36 -34.59 -8.39
CA ARG A 692 40.05 -35.72 -9.00
C ARG A 692 39.00 -36.77 -9.31
N TYR A 693 38.58 -36.81 -10.58
CA TYR A 693 38.39 -38.01 -11.40
C TYR A 693 38.02 -37.63 -12.83
N GLN A 694 38.89 -38.02 -13.75
CA GLN A 694 38.67 -37.97 -15.18
C GLN A 694 37.83 -39.16 -15.68
N ASN A 695 37.01 -38.85 -16.71
CA ASN A 695 36.50 -39.76 -17.73
C ASN A 695 35.62 -40.94 -17.34
N SER A 696 34.29 -40.79 -17.54
CA SER A 696 33.47 -41.83 -18.15
C SER A 696 32.21 -41.21 -18.79
N LYS A 697 31.87 -41.68 -19.98
CA LYS A 697 30.79 -41.24 -20.87
C LYS A 697 29.41 -41.45 -20.25
N PRO A 698 28.40 -40.66 -20.62
CA PRO A 698 27.07 -40.75 -20.04
C PRO A 698 26.28 -41.94 -20.62
N VAL A 699 25.73 -42.75 -19.75
CA VAL A 699 24.69 -43.71 -20.03
C VAL A 699 23.35 -43.01 -19.79
N ALA A 700 22.52 -42.92 -20.82
CA ALA A 700 21.15 -42.43 -20.75
C ALA A 700 20.32 -43.36 -19.87
N SER A 701 19.83 -42.85 -18.73
CA SER A 701 18.75 -43.47 -17.99
C SER A 701 17.48 -42.61 -18.18
N GLN A 702 16.50 -43.22 -18.82
CA GLN A 702 15.13 -42.74 -18.93
C GLN A 702 14.52 -42.69 -17.52
N PHE A 703 14.29 -41.49 -17.00
CA PHE A 703 13.33 -41.31 -15.93
C PHE A 703 11.98 -40.93 -16.54
N VAL A 704 11.09 -41.88 -16.51
CA VAL A 704 9.65 -41.68 -16.71
C VAL A 704 9.17 -40.89 -15.50
N ALA A 705 8.67 -39.69 -15.72
CA ALA A 705 8.02 -38.90 -14.71
C ALA A 705 6.60 -39.47 -14.50
N ASP A 706 6.33 -39.97 -13.30
CA ASP A 706 4.97 -40.30 -12.89
C ASP A 706 4.08 -39.06 -12.90
N PRO A 707 2.88 -39.13 -13.47
CA PRO A 707 1.92 -38.04 -13.45
C PRO A 707 1.38 -37.86 -12.03
N LYS A 708 1.45 -36.64 -11.52
CA LYS A 708 0.74 -36.26 -10.29
C LYS A 708 -0.75 -36.57 -10.43
N PRO A 709 -1.41 -37.08 -9.38
CA PRO A 709 -2.85 -37.40 -9.45
C PRO A 709 -3.68 -36.13 -9.62
N SER A 710 -4.65 -36.18 -10.54
CA SER A 710 -5.66 -35.16 -10.75
C SER A 710 -6.58 -35.07 -9.54
N LEU A 711 -6.81 -33.86 -9.06
CA LEU A 711 -7.57 -33.56 -7.82
C LEU A 711 -9.11 -33.64 -7.97
N PHE A 712 -9.63 -34.31 -8.98
CA PHE A 712 -11.07 -34.19 -9.30
C PHE A 712 -11.77 -35.48 -9.75
N ASP A 713 -11.26 -36.65 -9.45
CA ASP A 713 -11.98 -37.90 -9.74
C ASP A 713 -12.34 -38.59 -8.41
N ASP A 714 -13.55 -38.42 -7.94
CA ASP A 714 -14.29 -39.32 -7.05
C ASP A 714 -15.77 -38.99 -7.13
N GLU A 715 -16.47 -39.68 -8.05
CA GLU A 715 -17.90 -39.97 -7.88
C GLU A 715 -18.07 -41.31 -7.14
N PRO A 716 -18.96 -41.43 -6.15
CA PRO A 716 -19.21 -42.71 -5.53
C PRO A 716 -20.27 -43.52 -6.30
N GLU A 717 -19.86 -44.69 -6.77
CA GLU A 717 -20.79 -45.74 -7.22
C GLU A 717 -21.67 -46.19 -6.09
N THR A 718 -22.98 -46.27 -6.38
CA THR A 718 -24.00 -46.89 -5.57
C THR A 718 -23.92 -48.40 -5.69
N SER A 719 -23.74 -49.11 -4.56
CA SER A 719 -24.19 -50.48 -4.45
C SER A 719 -24.96 -50.74 -3.16
N ARG A 720 -26.21 -51.13 -3.33
CA ARG A 720 -27.10 -51.64 -2.31
C ARG A 720 -26.54 -52.89 -1.66
N THR A 721 -26.63 -53.04 -0.37
CA THR A 721 -27.24 -54.25 0.28
C THR A 721 -27.54 -54.01 1.75
N SER A 722 -28.65 -54.53 2.12
CA SER A 722 -29.40 -54.66 3.37
C SER A 722 -28.64 -55.22 4.56
N GLY A 723 -29.04 -54.76 5.78
CA GLY A 723 -28.77 -55.52 7.00
C GLY A 723 -29.14 -54.77 8.28
N ARG A 724 -30.28 -55.21 8.86
CA ARG A 724 -30.86 -54.85 10.18
C ARG A 724 -29.96 -55.15 11.36
N SER A 725 -29.99 -54.33 12.40
CA SER A 725 -30.55 -54.59 13.74
C SER A 725 -29.94 -53.67 14.79
N SER A 726 -30.71 -52.85 15.39
CA SER A 726 -31.24 -52.76 16.75
C SER A 726 -30.23 -52.98 17.90
N VAL A 727 -30.37 -52.09 18.87
CA VAL A 727 -30.50 -52.22 20.34
C VAL A 727 -29.64 -51.22 21.12
N SER A 728 -30.32 -50.27 21.68
CA SER A 728 -30.31 -49.70 23.05
C SER A 728 -29.06 -49.87 23.95
N GLY A 729 -28.76 -48.78 24.65
CA GLY A 729 -27.99 -48.87 25.90
C GLY A 729 -27.68 -47.50 26.53
N ARG A 730 -28.39 -47.24 27.58
CA ARG A 730 -28.33 -46.08 28.47
C ARG A 730 -27.08 -46.05 29.36
N SER A 731 -26.81 -44.85 29.89
CA SER A 731 -26.19 -44.50 31.18
C SER A 731 -24.68 -44.59 31.22
N SER A 732 -23.92 -43.73 31.90
CA SER A 732 -24.09 -42.82 33.04
C SER A 732 -22.80 -42.07 33.26
N LEU A 733 -22.93 -40.87 33.77
CA LEU A 733 -22.02 -40.06 34.60
C LEU A 733 -20.72 -40.71 35.09
N SER A 734 -19.59 -39.97 34.94
CA SER A 734 -18.76 -39.64 36.11
C SER A 734 -17.77 -38.54 35.85
N GLU A 735 -17.65 -37.68 36.81
CA GLU A 735 -16.77 -36.60 37.08
C GLU A 735 -15.28 -36.94 36.98
N GLY A 736 -14.47 -35.92 36.65
CA GLY A 736 -13.03 -35.99 36.73
C GLY A 736 -12.38 -34.63 36.56
N ASN A 737 -12.37 -33.86 37.62
CA ASN A 737 -11.74 -32.56 37.80
C ASN A 737 -10.20 -32.62 37.77
N PHE A 738 -9.60 -31.47 37.62
CA PHE A 738 -8.21 -31.03 37.94
C PHE A 738 -7.09 -31.25 36.89
N LYS A 739 -6.73 -30.11 36.23
CA LYS A 739 -5.38 -29.52 36.33
C LYS A 739 -5.22 -28.35 35.35
N SER A 740 -5.52 -27.13 35.78
CA SER A 740 -4.92 -25.94 35.16
C SER A 740 -4.97 -24.72 36.12
N VAL A 741 -4.26 -24.80 37.22
CA VAL A 741 -4.06 -23.69 38.17
C VAL A 741 -2.55 -23.45 38.38
N ARG A 742 -1.75 -23.50 37.32
CA ARG A 742 -0.31 -23.20 37.44
C ARG A 742 0.20 -22.11 36.51
N ALA A 743 -0.61 -21.61 35.61
CA ALA A 743 -0.18 -20.53 34.67
C ALA A 743 -0.57 -19.10 35.10
N LEU A 744 -1.48 -18.95 36.06
CA LEU A 744 -1.90 -17.61 36.51
C LEU A 744 -1.05 -16.97 37.63
N ASN A 745 -0.18 -17.73 38.25
CA ASN A 745 0.66 -17.24 39.36
C ASN A 745 2.05 -16.76 38.96
N ALA A 746 2.45 -16.89 37.70
CA ALA A 746 3.73 -16.38 37.22
C ALA A 746 3.66 -14.89 36.78
N ALA A 747 2.49 -14.43 36.32
CA ALA A 747 2.31 -13.04 35.91
C ALA A 747 2.09 -12.06 37.09
N LYS A 748 1.66 -12.58 38.25
CA LYS A 748 1.44 -11.73 39.44
C LYS A 748 2.73 -11.46 40.28
N ARG A 749 3.76 -12.26 40.08
CA ARG A 749 5.06 -12.06 40.76
C ARG A 749 6.02 -11.07 40.09
N TYR A 750 5.72 -10.62 38.87
CA TYR A 750 6.55 -9.65 38.15
C TYR A 750 6.14 -8.19 38.38
N MET A 751 4.95 -7.95 38.93
CA MET A 751 4.45 -6.61 39.22
C MET A 751 4.59 -6.15 40.72
N GLU A 752 5.04 -6.99 41.60
CA GLU A 752 5.13 -6.68 43.06
C GLU A 752 6.54 -6.35 43.58
N THR A 753 7.57 -6.24 42.73
CA THR A 753 8.94 -6.00 43.18
C THR A 753 9.50 -4.60 42.90
N HIS A 754 8.71 -3.64 42.47
CA HIS A 754 9.21 -2.28 42.27
C HIS A 754 8.22 -1.20 42.75
N SER A 755 8.01 -1.19 44.05
CA SER A 755 7.50 0.00 44.75
C SER A 755 7.91 -0.03 46.23
N SER A 756 8.97 0.66 46.54
CA SER A 756 9.13 1.29 47.90
C SER A 756 10.32 2.25 47.89
N HIS A 757 10.02 3.52 48.04
CA HIS A 757 10.94 4.48 48.68
C HIS A 757 11.03 4.20 50.18
N PRO A 758 12.12 4.60 50.92
CA PRO A 758 12.12 5.92 51.51
C PRO A 758 13.49 6.62 51.61
N ALA A 759 13.38 7.91 51.98
CA ALA A 759 14.43 8.87 52.20
C ALA A 759 15.28 8.63 53.45
N SER A 760 16.56 9.02 53.41
CA SER A 760 17.12 10.04 54.30
C SER A 760 18.66 10.09 54.31
N ARG A 761 19.18 11.31 54.24
CA ARG A 761 20.31 11.97 54.90
C ARG A 761 21.70 11.31 55.04
N GLY A 762 22.69 12.04 54.49
CA GLY A 762 23.82 12.43 55.37
C GLY A 762 25.22 12.24 54.82
N THR A 763 25.87 13.34 54.47
CA THR A 763 27.27 13.72 54.73
C THR A 763 28.46 12.92 54.15
N GLY A 764 29.27 13.62 53.36
CA GLY A 764 30.69 13.70 53.62
C GLY A 764 31.67 13.16 52.61
N CYS A 765 32.36 14.05 51.89
CA CYS A 765 33.81 14.10 51.58
C CYS A 765 34.46 13.20 50.50
N SER A 766 34.94 13.90 49.55
CA SER A 766 36.29 13.94 48.92
C SER A 766 36.77 12.87 47.95
N ALA A 767 37.01 13.39 46.77
CA ALA A 767 38.23 13.29 45.92
C ALA A 767 38.60 11.99 45.25
N ALA A 768 38.61 11.96 43.96
CA ALA A 768 39.67 11.91 43.01
C ALA A 768 39.26 11.23 41.69
N SER A 769 39.34 12.02 40.63
CA SER A 769 39.69 11.73 39.25
C SER A 769 39.78 10.28 38.77
N VAL A 770 39.08 9.95 37.72
CA VAL A 770 39.61 9.58 36.38
C VAL A 770 38.48 9.54 35.37
N SER A 771 38.77 10.10 34.22
CA SER A 771 37.98 10.25 33.01
C SER A 771 37.51 8.97 32.38
N SER A 772 36.27 8.92 31.93
CA SER A 772 35.90 8.28 30.69
C SER A 772 34.52 8.76 30.21
N SER A 773 34.51 9.24 29.04
CA SER A 773 33.38 9.75 28.27
C SER A 773 32.31 8.69 28.00
N THR A 774 31.07 8.99 28.33
CA THR A 774 29.90 8.49 27.64
C THR A 774 28.81 9.53 27.65
N ALA A 775 28.37 9.86 26.46
CA ALA A 775 27.27 10.77 26.19
C ALA A 775 25.94 10.19 26.68
N SER A 776 25.20 10.98 27.41
CA SER A 776 23.75 10.98 27.33
C SER A 776 23.15 12.05 28.26
N SER A 777 22.04 12.54 27.77
CA SER A 777 21.00 13.27 28.48
C SER A 777 21.04 14.79 28.36
N ALA A 778 20.03 15.24 27.60
CA ALA A 778 19.54 16.59 27.55
C ALA A 778 19.31 17.18 28.95
N GLY A 779 20.09 18.16 29.26
CA GLY A 779 19.86 19.10 30.33
C GLY A 779 20.03 20.48 29.77
N SER A 780 18.97 21.29 29.79
CA SER A 780 18.96 22.69 29.40
C SER A 780 20.01 23.47 30.16
N SER A 781 21.14 23.71 29.55
CA SER A 781 22.07 24.76 29.93
C SER A 781 22.00 25.83 28.82
N SER A 782 21.81 27.08 29.20
CA SER A 782 21.96 28.28 28.38
C SER A 782 23.34 28.24 27.71
N CYS A 783 23.43 27.50 26.62
CA CYS A 783 24.61 27.41 25.80
C CYS A 783 24.74 28.76 25.06
N GLY A 784 25.93 29.33 25.03
CA GLY A 784 26.26 30.63 24.51
C GLY A 784 26.02 30.75 23.00
N LEU A 785 24.74 30.58 22.58
CA LEU A 785 24.29 30.86 21.24
C LEU A 785 24.50 32.33 20.94
N GLN A 786 25.13 32.67 19.84
CA GLN A 786 25.42 34.04 19.41
C GLN A 786 24.86 34.29 17.99
N GLU A 787 24.58 35.58 17.72
CA GLU A 787 24.19 35.99 16.35
C GLU A 787 25.28 35.62 15.37
N GLY A 788 24.88 35.08 14.22
CA GLY A 788 25.77 34.58 13.17
C GLY A 788 26.13 33.09 13.30
N MET A 789 25.84 32.42 14.44
CA MET A 789 26.10 30.99 14.56
C MET A 789 25.17 30.16 13.70
N LYS A 790 25.66 29.04 13.18
CA LYS A 790 24.86 28.05 12.47
C LYS A 790 24.32 27.02 13.43
N ILE A 791 23.04 26.73 13.31
CA ILE A 791 22.38 25.70 14.11
C ILE A 791 21.71 24.68 13.18
N GLU A 792 21.59 23.46 13.65
CA GLU A 792 20.77 22.42 13.04
C GLU A 792 19.60 22.12 13.98
N HIS A 793 18.42 22.55 13.59
CA HIS A 793 17.19 22.39 14.33
C HIS A 793 16.47 21.11 13.91
N GLN A 794 15.98 20.33 14.89
CA GLN A 794 15.39 19.00 14.65
C GLN A 794 14.25 19.01 13.64
N ARG A 795 13.61 20.12 13.38
CA ARG A 795 12.43 20.22 12.54
C ARG A 795 12.60 21.10 11.31
N PHE A 796 13.42 22.13 11.39
CA PHE A 796 13.59 23.12 10.34
C PHE A 796 14.92 22.97 9.59
N GLY A 797 15.75 22.01 10.02
CA GLY A 797 17.06 21.79 9.41
C GLY A 797 18.09 22.86 9.77
N ARG A 798 19.03 23.10 8.88
CA ARG A 798 20.13 24.06 9.10
C ARG A 798 19.66 25.50 8.93
N GLY A 799 20.09 26.34 9.85
CA GLY A 799 19.79 27.76 9.83
C GLY A 799 20.88 28.60 10.46
N THR A 800 20.84 29.90 10.21
CA THR A 800 21.76 30.89 10.77
C THR A 800 21.00 31.80 11.75
N VAL A 801 21.53 31.98 12.95
CA VAL A 801 20.95 32.85 13.97
C VAL A 801 21.12 34.30 13.55
N LEU A 802 20.01 35.00 13.29
CA LEU A 802 20.01 36.40 12.89
C LEU A 802 20.00 37.35 14.09
N LYS A 803 19.23 37.00 15.13
CA LYS A 803 19.03 37.85 16.30
C LYS A 803 18.66 37.04 17.54
N ILE A 804 19.11 37.51 18.71
CA ILE A 804 18.72 36.92 19.98
C ILE A 804 18.09 37.99 20.84
N GLU A 805 16.89 37.77 21.35
CA GLU A 805 16.11 38.70 22.17
C GLU A 805 15.65 38.08 23.49
N GLY A 806 15.59 38.86 24.55
CA GLY A 806 15.15 38.39 25.84
C GLY A 806 16.26 37.85 26.75
N THR A 807 15.93 37.48 27.96
CA THR A 807 16.88 36.95 28.96
C THR A 807 16.21 35.82 29.75
N GLY A 808 17.00 34.80 30.12
CA GLY A 808 16.55 33.68 30.95
C GLY A 808 15.61 32.76 30.15
N GLU A 809 14.51 32.31 30.76
CA GLU A 809 13.57 31.36 30.14
C GLU A 809 12.78 31.91 28.96
N ASN A 810 12.75 33.23 28.77
CA ASN A 810 12.04 33.89 27.67
C ASN A 810 12.99 34.33 26.54
N THR A 811 14.19 33.78 26.49
CA THR A 811 15.14 34.08 25.41
C THR A 811 14.64 33.52 24.09
N LYS A 812 14.48 34.39 23.07
CA LYS A 812 14.04 34.02 21.71
C LYS A 812 15.20 34.25 20.75
N ALA A 813 15.39 33.32 19.84
CA ALA A 813 16.31 33.44 18.70
C ALA A 813 15.53 33.54 17.39
N THR A 814 15.84 34.55 16.59
CA THR A 814 15.38 34.64 15.21
C THR A 814 16.40 33.93 14.34
N VAL A 815 16.01 32.87 13.66
CA VAL A 815 16.86 32.01 12.85
C VAL A 815 16.36 32.00 11.43
N GLU A 816 17.25 32.18 10.45
CA GLU A 816 16.95 31.99 9.03
C GLU A 816 17.36 30.58 8.63
N PHE A 817 16.38 29.73 8.36
CA PHE A 817 16.58 28.36 7.91
C PHE A 817 16.66 28.30 6.39
N VAL A 818 17.52 27.42 5.87
CA VAL A 818 17.82 27.31 4.43
C VAL A 818 16.56 27.02 3.61
N HIS A 819 15.67 26.15 4.12
CA HIS A 819 14.48 25.71 3.39
C HIS A 819 13.17 26.20 4.01
N SER A 820 13.15 26.50 5.31
CA SER A 820 11.93 26.84 6.05
C SER A 820 11.75 28.35 6.31
N GLY A 821 12.64 29.19 5.78
CA GLY A 821 12.61 30.65 5.95
C GLY A 821 12.94 31.11 7.37
N THR A 822 12.63 32.39 7.69
CA THR A 822 12.93 32.96 9.01
C THR A 822 11.89 32.54 10.05
N LYS A 823 12.36 32.01 11.18
CA LYS A 823 11.55 31.60 12.32
C LYS A 823 12.05 32.22 13.61
N GLN A 824 11.13 32.54 14.52
CA GLN A 824 11.46 32.97 15.87
C GLN A 824 11.25 31.81 16.83
N LEU A 825 12.31 31.36 17.50
CA LEU A 825 12.30 30.17 18.36
C LEU A 825 12.51 30.58 19.82
N LEU A 826 11.72 30.02 20.73
CA LEU A 826 11.95 30.17 22.16
C LEU A 826 12.99 29.13 22.61
N LEU A 827 14.17 29.55 22.99
CA LEU A 827 15.33 28.66 23.22
C LEU A 827 15.12 27.62 24.32
N LYS A 828 14.22 27.85 25.24
CA LYS A 828 13.83 26.87 26.30
C LYS A 828 13.24 25.58 25.72
N TYR A 829 12.56 25.67 24.58
CA TYR A 829 11.85 24.54 23.96
C TYR A 829 12.46 24.11 22.63
N ALA A 830 13.26 24.96 22.01
CA ALA A 830 13.88 24.68 20.74
C ALA A 830 14.94 23.58 20.86
N LYS A 831 14.74 22.49 20.12
CA LYS A 831 15.66 21.33 20.07
C LYS A 831 16.63 21.52 18.89
N PHE A 832 17.82 22.05 19.16
CA PHE A 832 18.84 22.29 18.15
C PHE A 832 20.23 21.91 18.62
N THR A 833 21.14 21.72 17.68
CA THR A 833 22.57 21.56 17.90
C THR A 833 23.30 22.70 17.18
N VAL A 834 24.34 23.23 17.81
CA VAL A 834 25.20 24.22 17.15
C VAL A 834 26.13 23.48 16.19
N VAL A 835 26.21 23.97 14.95
CA VAL A 835 27.04 23.39 13.89
C VAL A 835 28.12 24.41 13.55
N ASP A 836 29.39 24.00 13.61
CA ASP A 836 30.53 24.86 13.28
C ASP A 836 30.60 25.25 11.81
#